data_9d64e24d0903876c9c59f5d92404c539
#
_entry.id   9d64e24d0903876c9c59f5d92404c539
#
_cell.length_a   1.000
_cell.length_b   1.000
_cell.length_c   1.000
_cell.angle_alpha   90.00
_cell.angle_beta   90.00
_cell.angle_gamma   90.00
#
_symmetry.space_group_name_H-M   'P 1'
#
loop_
_entity.id
_entity.type
_entity.pdbx_description
1 polymer ?
#
loop_
_entity_poly.entity_id
_entity_poly.type
_entity_poly.pdbx_seq_one_letter_code
_entity_poly.pdbx_strand_id
1 'polypeptide(L)'
;MSSLPTYADQTDCRILVCDDSAVDAMYLADRLQSLGYIHVDTLTDPREIMPALETRACDLLLLDISMPYLDGLEIIRLVRQKFSAAELPILVITGAGSTEIRNTALQTGANDYLTKPIDPTEMSLRARNLLTIRTIYRENQTIQEQLESKVAARTARLDMLIENGLLLSRTQDRSALIRHTLFEGRRLLNCDAGSMYLVTEQQTLQFAMRTRDDKLASINIPLYLPDTGLPNEAYVSTCCALWKRSIVIDDVYQETRFDLSGTRSFDAQNGYRSVSMLTVPMLLADGAVVGVLQFINHMDPDTGAIIPFAQDLVTLVEALAAHAAIALDNLNLIEERKAFMESLIHTIATAIDAKSPYTGRHSERVPALALMLAEAAHAMAEGPLAQFSFKTDDEWHEFRVGAWLHDCGKITTPEHIIDKATKLEMIYNRIHEIRMRFEVLLRDAEIARLKQVAAGGNAQEADAAYAARAQQLRDDFAFIAQCNLGSETMDQAQLKRIEQIGAQGWMRHFDDRLGLAHEELLTRQATAAPTLPARESLLADLPHHLIPRGAGDVPDPRFGFKVDVPPHLYNHGEIYNLAVTRGTLNAEDRYKINEHMIHGIMMLERMPFPKSLQRVPEYAGTHHETLLGTGYPRRLGAQDLSIPARIMAIADIFEALTSSDRPYKTAKKFSEALNILYRLKKNGHIDADLFDLFLTSGVHLKYAEKYLAQEQRDDVDIRAYVGPVSP
;
A
#
# COMPACT_ATOMS: atom_id res chain seq x y z
N MET A 1 -39.32 -17.48 38.77
CA MET A 1 -39.59 -18.24 40.07
C MET A 1 -40.33 -19.48 39.67
N SER A 2 -39.64 -20.66 39.56
CA SER A 2 -40.31 -21.93 39.37
C SER A 2 -41.09 -22.21 40.65
N SER A 3 -42.41 -22.48 40.54
CA SER A 3 -43.23 -22.98 41.62
C SER A 3 -42.61 -24.27 42.14
N LEU A 4 -42.55 -24.46 43.48
CA LEU A 4 -42.13 -25.73 44.07
C LEU A 4 -42.97 -26.87 43.47
N PRO A 5 -42.37 -28.07 43.17
CA PRO A 5 -43.09 -29.18 42.60
C PRO A 5 -44.34 -29.53 43.45
N THR A 6 -45.47 -29.67 42.80
CA THR A 6 -46.72 -29.99 43.46
C THR A 6 -46.79 -31.53 43.78
N TYR A 7 -47.69 -31.92 44.63
CA TYR A 7 -47.90 -33.38 44.97
C TYR A 7 -48.20 -34.24 43.74
N ALA A 8 -48.86 -33.64 42.73
CA ALA A 8 -49.16 -34.33 41.48
C ALA A 8 -47.89 -34.61 40.63
N ASP A 9 -46.83 -33.80 40.76
CA ASP A 9 -45.58 -33.98 39.99
C ASP A 9 -44.68 -35.12 40.56
N GLN A 10 -44.99 -35.69 41.76
CA GLN A 10 -44.17 -36.70 42.40
C GLN A 10 -44.78 -38.09 42.31
N THR A 11 -45.98 -38.28 41.80
CA THR A 11 -46.67 -39.55 41.68
C THR A 11 -45.97 -40.57 40.79
N ASP A 12 -45.19 -40.07 39.80
CA ASP A 12 -44.42 -40.88 38.85
C ASP A 12 -42.99 -41.23 39.35
N CYS A 13 -42.60 -40.75 40.55
CA CYS A 13 -41.32 -41.10 41.15
C CYS A 13 -41.20 -42.58 41.50
N ARG A 14 -40.01 -43.14 41.32
CA ARG A 14 -39.73 -44.56 41.62
C ARG A 14 -39.13 -44.69 42.97
N ILE A 15 -39.85 -45.44 43.87
CA ILE A 15 -39.47 -45.67 45.23
C ILE A 15 -39.10 -47.16 45.43
N LEU A 16 -37.93 -47.38 46.01
CA LEU A 16 -37.52 -48.75 46.39
C LEU A 16 -37.60 -48.92 47.89
N VAL A 17 -38.32 -49.90 48.34
CA VAL A 17 -38.44 -50.26 49.77
C VAL A 17 -37.66 -51.54 50.01
N CYS A 18 -36.77 -51.55 51.00
CA CYS A 18 -36.02 -52.74 51.41
C CYS A 18 -36.19 -52.99 52.90
N ASP A 19 -36.78 -54.13 53.27
CA ASP A 19 -37.00 -54.63 54.61
C ASP A 19 -36.96 -56.13 54.50
N ASP A 20 -36.24 -56.86 55.43
CA ASP A 20 -36.10 -58.30 55.40
C ASP A 20 -37.43 -59.02 55.77
N SER A 21 -38.34 -58.32 56.41
CA SER A 21 -39.70 -58.72 56.59
C SER A 21 -40.55 -58.42 55.34
N ALA A 22 -40.92 -59.46 54.62
CA ALA A 22 -41.80 -59.29 53.44
C ALA A 22 -43.16 -58.62 53.81
N VAL A 23 -43.61 -58.81 55.00
CA VAL A 23 -44.85 -58.20 55.54
C VAL A 23 -44.66 -56.69 55.74
N ASP A 24 -43.52 -56.28 56.32
CA ASP A 24 -43.23 -54.87 56.56
C ASP A 24 -42.93 -54.10 55.20
N ALA A 25 -42.16 -54.74 54.30
CA ALA A 25 -41.91 -54.20 52.98
C ALA A 25 -43.22 -53.98 52.19
N MET A 26 -44.10 -54.96 52.15
CA MET A 26 -45.42 -54.86 51.51
C MET A 26 -46.32 -53.81 52.19
N TYR A 27 -46.31 -53.73 53.51
CA TYR A 27 -47.05 -52.70 54.23
C TYR A 27 -46.60 -51.29 53.87
N LEU A 28 -45.32 -51.07 53.85
CA LEU A 28 -44.76 -49.78 53.42
C LEU A 28 -45.09 -49.45 51.99
N ALA A 29 -44.97 -50.42 51.08
CA ALA A 29 -45.32 -50.23 49.68
C ALA A 29 -46.81 -49.90 49.48
N ASP A 30 -47.70 -50.65 50.15
CA ASP A 30 -49.18 -50.41 50.13
C ASP A 30 -49.49 -49.00 50.64
N ARG A 31 -48.83 -48.54 51.67
CA ARG A 31 -49.00 -47.19 52.21
C ARG A 31 -48.52 -46.11 51.25
N LEU A 32 -47.36 -46.28 50.62
CA LEU A 32 -46.87 -45.37 49.61
C LEU A 32 -47.77 -45.35 48.38
N GLN A 33 -48.26 -46.51 47.94
CA GLN A 33 -49.23 -46.60 46.84
C GLN A 33 -50.56 -45.90 47.16
N SER A 34 -51.04 -46.08 48.42
CA SER A 34 -52.25 -45.39 48.87
C SER A 34 -52.12 -43.90 48.96
N LEU A 35 -50.87 -43.35 49.02
CA LEU A 35 -50.52 -41.96 48.93
C LEU A 35 -50.33 -41.47 47.48
N GLY A 36 -50.58 -42.31 46.47
CA GLY A 36 -50.57 -41.98 45.06
C GLY A 36 -49.27 -42.25 44.32
N TYR A 37 -48.24 -42.83 44.97
CA TYR A 37 -47.01 -43.19 44.22
C TYR A 37 -47.22 -44.43 43.40
N ILE A 38 -47.00 -44.38 42.10
CA ILE A 38 -47.36 -45.46 41.17
C ILE A 38 -46.28 -46.54 41.12
N HIS A 39 -45.02 -46.15 41.22
CA HIS A 39 -43.87 -47.02 41.04
C HIS A 39 -43.18 -47.29 42.40
N VAL A 40 -43.64 -48.27 43.10
CA VAL A 40 -43.08 -48.70 44.39
C VAL A 40 -42.68 -50.16 44.28
N ASP A 41 -41.38 -50.43 44.29
CA ASP A 41 -40.78 -51.74 44.20
C ASP A 41 -40.33 -52.15 45.62
N THR A 42 -40.40 -53.46 45.96
CA THR A 42 -39.97 -54.02 47.26
C THR A 42 -38.85 -55.04 47.09
N LEU A 43 -37.88 -55.01 47.97
CA LEU A 43 -36.84 -56.04 48.11
C LEU A 43 -36.79 -56.57 49.53
N THR A 44 -36.58 -57.87 49.65
CA THR A 44 -36.45 -58.56 50.98
C THR A 44 -35.05 -59.09 51.24
N ASP A 45 -34.20 -59.09 50.21
CA ASP A 45 -32.77 -59.42 50.29
C ASP A 45 -31.92 -58.16 50.11
N PRO A 46 -31.25 -57.70 51.16
CA PRO A 46 -30.43 -56.44 51.06
C PRO A 46 -29.29 -56.52 50.08
N ARG A 47 -28.82 -57.69 49.63
CA ARG A 47 -27.78 -57.92 48.66
C ARG A 47 -28.21 -57.53 47.23
N GLU A 48 -29.54 -57.51 47.01
CA GLU A 48 -30.12 -57.14 45.68
C GLU A 48 -30.28 -55.63 45.50
N ILE A 49 -30.08 -54.78 46.52
CA ILE A 49 -30.26 -53.34 46.44
C ILE A 49 -29.30 -52.70 45.38
N MET A 50 -28.00 -52.96 45.49
CA MET A 50 -27.04 -52.37 44.55
C MET A 50 -27.26 -52.83 43.11
N PRO A 51 -27.48 -54.12 42.81
CA PRO A 51 -27.90 -54.56 41.48
C PRO A 51 -29.19 -53.89 40.96
N ALA A 52 -30.17 -53.70 41.83
CA ALA A 52 -31.45 -53.09 41.52
C ALA A 52 -31.26 -51.58 41.14
N LEU A 53 -30.46 -50.87 41.93
CA LEU A 53 -30.13 -49.45 41.68
C LEU A 53 -29.29 -49.24 40.41
N GLU A 54 -28.51 -50.23 39.97
CA GLU A 54 -27.75 -50.18 38.71
C GLU A 54 -28.62 -50.46 37.49
N THR A 55 -29.68 -51.24 37.65
CA THR A 55 -30.52 -51.65 36.50
C THR A 55 -31.81 -50.88 36.41
N ARG A 56 -32.26 -50.21 37.45
CA ARG A 56 -33.49 -49.42 37.46
C ARG A 56 -33.29 -48.05 38.07
N ALA A 57 -33.93 -47.08 37.52
CA ALA A 57 -33.94 -45.72 38.12
C ALA A 57 -34.66 -45.79 39.48
N CYS A 58 -34.13 -45.16 40.51
CA CYS A 58 -34.68 -44.98 41.79
C CYS A 58 -34.60 -43.51 42.24
N ASP A 59 -35.71 -42.98 42.77
CA ASP A 59 -35.79 -41.58 43.21
C ASP A 59 -35.83 -41.49 44.77
N LEU A 60 -36.14 -42.55 45.48
CA LEU A 60 -36.11 -42.63 46.92
C LEU A 60 -35.89 -44.07 47.34
N LEU A 61 -34.95 -44.30 48.26
CA LEU A 61 -34.73 -45.58 48.90
C LEU A 61 -35.25 -45.51 50.33
N LEU A 62 -36.28 -46.37 50.68
CA LEU A 62 -36.67 -46.68 52.05
C LEU A 62 -35.92 -47.92 52.49
N LEU A 63 -35.19 -47.82 53.60
CA LEU A 63 -34.25 -48.87 54.01
C LEU A 63 -34.41 -49.23 55.50
N ASP A 64 -34.75 -50.46 55.80
CA ASP A 64 -34.63 -50.92 57.15
C ASP A 64 -33.15 -51.09 57.55
N ILE A 65 -32.86 -50.80 58.81
CA ILE A 65 -31.47 -50.92 59.31
C ILE A 65 -31.14 -52.33 59.71
N SER A 66 -32.07 -53.03 60.39
CA SER A 66 -31.81 -54.29 61.06
C SER A 66 -32.13 -55.46 60.15
N MET A 67 -31.30 -55.72 59.17
CA MET A 67 -31.49 -56.78 58.17
C MET A 67 -30.38 -57.85 58.29
N PRO A 68 -30.68 -59.17 58.03
CA PRO A 68 -29.67 -60.21 57.97
C PRO A 68 -28.78 -60.06 56.76
N TYR A 69 -27.54 -60.58 56.80
CA TYR A 69 -26.54 -60.66 55.77
C TYR A 69 -25.82 -59.31 55.43
N LEU A 70 -26.56 -58.25 55.35
CA LEU A 70 -25.98 -56.92 55.06
C LEU A 70 -26.73 -55.87 55.87
N ASP A 71 -25.99 -55.16 56.72
CA ASP A 71 -26.55 -54.12 57.60
C ASP A 71 -26.95 -52.88 56.79
N GLY A 72 -28.08 -52.25 57.14
CA GLY A 72 -28.56 -51.06 56.51
C GLY A 72 -27.51 -49.90 56.49
N LEU A 73 -26.69 -49.80 57.54
CA LEU A 73 -25.59 -48.81 57.57
C LEU A 73 -24.51 -49.08 56.50
N GLU A 74 -24.26 -50.37 56.22
CA GLU A 74 -23.31 -50.75 55.17
C GLU A 74 -23.85 -50.48 53.77
N ILE A 75 -25.15 -50.73 53.60
CA ILE A 75 -25.86 -50.37 52.37
C ILE A 75 -25.78 -48.81 52.07
N ILE A 76 -26.03 -48.02 53.11
CA ILE A 76 -25.92 -46.57 52.99
C ILE A 76 -24.51 -46.16 52.50
N ARG A 77 -23.45 -46.78 53.06
CA ARG A 77 -22.07 -46.52 52.61
C ARG A 77 -21.85 -46.89 51.13
N LEU A 78 -22.35 -48.08 50.75
CA LEU A 78 -22.23 -48.52 49.34
C LEU A 78 -22.99 -47.61 48.38
N VAL A 79 -24.20 -47.19 48.69
CA VAL A 79 -25.00 -46.27 47.90
C VAL A 79 -24.31 -44.92 47.81
N ARG A 80 -23.73 -44.37 48.88
CA ARG A 80 -23.06 -43.08 48.93
C ARG A 80 -21.72 -43.04 48.19
N GLN A 81 -21.15 -44.25 47.92
CA GLN A 81 -19.98 -44.30 46.98
C GLN A 81 -20.36 -44.03 45.56
N LYS A 82 -21.64 -44.24 45.17
CA LYS A 82 -22.11 -44.07 43.80
C LYS A 82 -23.06 -42.88 43.57
N PHE A 83 -23.90 -42.60 44.58
CA PHE A 83 -24.96 -41.60 44.50
C PHE A 83 -24.86 -40.61 45.66
N SER A 84 -24.91 -39.33 45.34
CA SER A 84 -24.99 -38.26 46.35
C SER A 84 -26.33 -38.29 47.08
N ALA A 85 -26.42 -37.59 48.20
CA ALA A 85 -27.64 -37.50 48.98
C ALA A 85 -28.81 -36.83 48.27
N ALA A 86 -28.54 -35.95 47.33
CA ALA A 86 -29.54 -35.30 46.48
C ALA A 86 -29.94 -36.19 45.28
N GLU A 87 -29.00 -37.01 44.79
CA GLU A 87 -29.19 -37.87 43.62
C GLU A 87 -30.05 -39.11 43.97
N LEU A 88 -29.85 -39.72 45.14
CA LEU A 88 -30.66 -40.79 45.65
C LEU A 88 -30.89 -40.57 47.16
N PRO A 89 -31.98 -39.90 47.55
CA PRO A 89 -32.35 -39.77 48.94
C PRO A 89 -32.61 -41.14 49.57
N ILE A 90 -32.15 -41.33 50.84
CA ILE A 90 -32.35 -42.54 51.63
C ILE A 90 -33.13 -42.18 52.89
N LEU A 91 -34.30 -42.79 53.06
CA LEU A 91 -35.13 -42.71 54.24
C LEU A 91 -34.99 -43.99 55.00
N VAL A 92 -34.38 -43.95 56.18
CA VAL A 92 -34.06 -45.15 57.00
C VAL A 92 -35.17 -45.43 57.95
N ILE A 93 -35.43 -46.75 58.21
CA ILE A 93 -36.41 -47.21 59.15
C ILE A 93 -35.66 -47.86 60.32
N THR A 94 -35.96 -47.44 61.55
CA THR A 94 -35.28 -47.91 62.76
C THR A 94 -36.27 -48.39 63.86
N GLY A 95 -35.86 -49.34 64.73
CA GLY A 95 -36.65 -49.73 65.87
C GLY A 95 -36.74 -48.66 66.96
N ALA A 96 -37.80 -48.72 67.78
CA ALA A 96 -38.00 -47.78 68.89
C ALA A 96 -36.88 -47.91 69.94
N GLY A 97 -36.22 -46.84 70.30
CA GLY A 97 -35.24 -46.75 71.40
C GLY A 97 -33.76 -46.63 71.04
N SER A 98 -33.35 -46.73 69.77
CA SER A 98 -31.94 -46.71 69.37
C SER A 98 -31.49 -45.33 68.83
N THR A 99 -31.33 -44.36 69.75
CA THR A 99 -30.86 -42.98 69.37
C THR A 99 -29.45 -42.99 68.71
N GLU A 100 -28.57 -43.92 69.11
CA GLU A 100 -27.23 -44.09 68.55
C GLU A 100 -27.27 -44.59 67.14
N ILE A 101 -28.07 -45.59 66.79
CA ILE A 101 -28.20 -46.15 65.44
C ILE A 101 -28.76 -45.10 64.49
N ARG A 102 -29.74 -44.32 64.93
CA ARG A 102 -30.31 -43.23 64.19
C ARG A 102 -29.27 -42.13 63.79
N ASN A 103 -28.51 -41.71 64.83
CA ASN A 103 -27.47 -40.71 64.60
C ASN A 103 -26.36 -41.23 63.66
N THR A 104 -26.00 -42.51 63.84
CA THR A 104 -25.03 -43.19 62.98
C THR A 104 -25.53 -43.29 61.55
N ALA A 105 -26.79 -43.58 61.27
CA ALA A 105 -27.38 -43.68 59.97
C ALA A 105 -27.34 -42.30 59.25
N LEU A 106 -27.71 -41.21 59.92
CA LEU A 106 -27.62 -39.85 59.38
C LEU A 106 -26.17 -39.42 59.10
N GLN A 107 -25.23 -39.73 60.02
CA GLN A 107 -23.80 -39.49 59.83
C GLN A 107 -23.20 -40.29 58.64
N THR A 108 -23.73 -41.53 58.45
CA THR A 108 -23.31 -42.43 57.38
C THR A 108 -23.83 -41.94 55.99
N GLY A 109 -24.85 -41.06 55.99
CA GLY A 109 -25.36 -40.46 54.79
C GLY A 109 -26.83 -40.71 54.47
N ALA A 110 -27.62 -41.23 55.43
CA ALA A 110 -29.08 -41.25 55.30
C ALA A 110 -29.60 -39.79 55.28
N ASN A 111 -30.62 -39.49 54.48
CA ASN A 111 -31.22 -38.17 54.40
C ASN A 111 -32.17 -37.89 55.54
N ASP A 112 -32.88 -38.94 56.02
CA ASP A 112 -33.84 -38.87 57.14
C ASP A 112 -34.12 -40.26 57.66
N TYR A 113 -34.93 -40.36 58.71
CA TYR A 113 -35.27 -41.62 59.33
C TYR A 113 -36.75 -41.70 59.80
N LEU A 114 -37.29 -42.90 59.97
CA LEU A 114 -38.58 -43.21 60.58
C LEU A 114 -38.38 -44.19 61.70
N THR A 115 -39.22 -44.15 62.76
CA THR A 115 -39.16 -45.09 63.86
C THR A 115 -40.36 -46.04 63.84
N LYS A 116 -40.15 -47.37 64.08
CA LYS A 116 -41.22 -48.36 64.23
C LYS A 116 -41.84 -48.21 65.63
N PRO A 117 -43.20 -48.17 65.83
CA PRO A 117 -44.22 -48.28 64.78
C PRO A 117 -44.31 -47.01 63.93
N ILE A 118 -44.40 -47.17 62.60
CA ILE A 118 -44.35 -46.05 61.60
C ILE A 118 -45.69 -45.33 61.61
N ASP A 119 -45.64 -44.03 61.84
CA ASP A 119 -46.77 -43.16 61.63
C ASP A 119 -46.91 -42.83 60.09
N PRO A 120 -48.05 -43.15 59.50
CA PRO A 120 -48.27 -42.94 58.08
C PRO A 120 -48.16 -41.45 57.64
N THR A 121 -48.52 -40.51 58.52
CA THR A 121 -48.45 -39.11 58.27
C THR A 121 -47.00 -38.61 58.20
N GLU A 122 -46.19 -39.09 59.19
CA GLU A 122 -44.77 -38.80 59.28
C GLU A 122 -44.03 -39.35 58.02
N MET A 123 -44.31 -40.61 57.65
CA MET A 123 -43.73 -41.24 56.45
C MET A 123 -44.08 -40.45 55.19
N SER A 124 -45.33 -40.04 54.99
CA SER A 124 -45.77 -39.26 53.86
C SER A 124 -45.01 -37.92 53.73
N LEU A 125 -44.90 -37.19 54.85
CA LEU A 125 -44.25 -35.91 54.87
C LEU A 125 -42.76 -36.01 54.58
N ARG A 126 -42.05 -37.00 55.14
CA ARG A 126 -40.60 -37.21 54.92
C ARG A 126 -40.32 -37.71 53.52
N ALA A 127 -41.06 -38.70 53.04
CA ALA A 127 -40.91 -39.17 51.63
C ALA A 127 -41.13 -38.05 50.62
N ARG A 128 -42.19 -37.23 50.80
CA ARG A 128 -42.47 -36.09 49.94
C ARG A 128 -41.35 -35.05 49.94
N ASN A 129 -40.81 -34.69 51.10
CA ASN A 129 -39.72 -33.73 51.20
C ASN A 129 -38.46 -34.25 50.49
N LEU A 130 -38.12 -35.55 50.65
CA LEU A 130 -36.98 -36.15 49.99
C LEU A 130 -37.15 -36.26 48.50
N LEU A 131 -38.33 -36.58 47.98
CA LEU A 131 -38.66 -36.61 46.59
C LEU A 131 -38.67 -35.20 45.96
N THR A 132 -39.09 -34.16 46.73
CA THR A 132 -38.94 -32.74 46.26
C THR A 132 -37.47 -32.36 46.02
N ILE A 133 -36.58 -32.75 46.96
CA ILE A 133 -35.13 -32.49 46.78
C ILE A 133 -34.63 -33.22 45.55
N ARG A 134 -35.03 -34.47 45.30
CA ARG A 134 -34.64 -35.25 44.14
C ARG A 134 -35.13 -34.61 42.81
N THR A 135 -36.37 -34.16 42.76
CA THR A 135 -36.96 -33.51 41.57
C THR A 135 -36.23 -32.21 41.22
N ILE A 136 -35.98 -31.34 42.21
CA ILE A 136 -35.22 -30.09 42.00
C ILE A 136 -33.80 -30.39 41.53
N TYR A 137 -33.16 -31.43 42.05
CA TYR A 137 -31.81 -31.83 41.59
C TYR A 137 -31.81 -32.22 40.12
N ARG A 138 -32.77 -33.05 39.68
CA ARG A 138 -32.92 -33.43 38.22
C ARG A 138 -33.17 -32.26 37.33
N GLU A 139 -34.06 -31.37 37.71
CA GLU A 139 -34.35 -30.14 36.89
C GLU A 139 -33.12 -29.27 36.75
N ASN A 140 -32.36 -29.06 37.83
CA ASN A 140 -31.12 -28.26 37.79
C ASN A 140 -30.06 -28.87 36.86
N GLN A 141 -29.87 -30.20 36.90
CA GLN A 141 -28.95 -30.89 35.97
C GLN A 141 -29.35 -30.68 34.53
N THR A 142 -30.63 -30.85 34.17
CA THR A 142 -31.14 -30.68 32.83
C THR A 142 -30.94 -29.22 32.33
N ILE A 143 -31.22 -28.25 33.22
CA ILE A 143 -31.00 -26.82 32.90
C ILE A 143 -29.51 -26.54 32.68
N GLN A 144 -28.63 -27.12 33.53
CA GLN A 144 -27.18 -26.92 33.39
C GLN A 144 -26.66 -27.49 32.08
N GLU A 145 -27.05 -28.71 31.70
CA GLU A 145 -26.67 -29.34 30.42
C GLU A 145 -27.14 -28.51 29.20
N GLN A 146 -28.37 -27.99 29.24
CA GLN A 146 -28.91 -27.12 28.22
C GLN A 146 -28.15 -25.79 28.14
N LEU A 147 -27.77 -25.22 29.28
CA LEU A 147 -27.00 -23.97 29.32
C LEU A 147 -25.59 -24.17 28.81
N GLU A 148 -24.91 -25.23 29.21
CA GLU A 148 -23.56 -25.56 28.71
C GLU A 148 -23.55 -25.76 27.18
N SER A 149 -24.55 -26.49 26.65
CA SER A 149 -24.72 -26.68 25.22
C SER A 149 -24.92 -25.33 24.48
N LYS A 150 -25.77 -24.44 25.01
CA LYS A 150 -25.99 -23.10 24.42
C LYS A 150 -24.75 -22.23 24.50
N VAL A 151 -24.01 -22.28 25.61
CA VAL A 151 -22.75 -21.52 25.76
C VAL A 151 -21.70 -22.03 24.78
N ALA A 152 -21.52 -23.35 24.66
CA ALA A 152 -20.58 -23.93 23.69
C ALA A 152 -20.90 -23.52 22.23
N ALA A 153 -22.17 -23.60 21.83
CA ALA A 153 -22.61 -23.19 20.49
C ALA A 153 -22.36 -21.70 20.24
N ARG A 154 -22.62 -20.85 21.26
CA ARG A 154 -22.38 -19.41 21.13
C ARG A 154 -20.89 -19.06 21.04
N THR A 155 -20.05 -19.74 21.84
CA THR A 155 -18.59 -19.53 21.80
C THR A 155 -18.01 -19.96 20.45
N ALA A 156 -18.41 -21.11 19.92
CA ALA A 156 -17.95 -21.56 18.59
C ALA A 156 -18.31 -20.58 17.46
N ARG A 157 -19.49 -19.94 17.54
CA ARG A 157 -19.90 -18.89 16.56
C ARG A 157 -19.04 -17.63 16.68
N LEU A 158 -18.70 -17.22 17.92
CA LEU A 158 -17.83 -16.05 18.14
C LEU A 158 -16.40 -16.31 17.66
N ASP A 159 -15.84 -17.48 17.97
CA ASP A 159 -14.49 -17.85 17.51
C ASP A 159 -14.40 -17.83 15.99
N MET A 160 -15.41 -18.34 15.29
CA MET A 160 -15.51 -18.31 13.85
C MET A 160 -15.57 -16.88 13.29
N LEU A 161 -16.32 -15.96 13.93
CA LEU A 161 -16.34 -14.55 13.51
C LEU A 161 -14.97 -13.87 13.68
N ILE A 162 -14.27 -14.17 14.79
CA ILE A 162 -12.94 -13.63 15.05
C ILE A 162 -11.93 -14.14 14.01
N GLU A 163 -11.92 -15.45 13.73
CA GLU A 163 -11.04 -16.04 12.72
C GLU A 163 -11.30 -15.47 11.34
N ASN A 164 -12.57 -15.35 10.94
CA ASN A 164 -12.93 -14.73 9.66
C ASN A 164 -12.52 -13.27 9.62
N GLY A 165 -12.76 -12.48 10.67
CA GLY A 165 -12.34 -11.08 10.74
C GLY A 165 -10.82 -10.92 10.59
N LEU A 166 -10.03 -11.79 11.26
CA LEU A 166 -8.57 -11.80 11.15
C LEU A 166 -8.09 -12.18 9.73
N LEU A 167 -8.73 -13.16 9.10
CA LEU A 167 -8.40 -13.58 7.74
C LEU A 167 -8.72 -12.48 6.73
N LEU A 168 -9.90 -11.86 6.84
CA LEU A 168 -10.30 -10.74 5.98
C LEU A 168 -9.33 -9.55 6.11
N SER A 169 -8.87 -9.23 7.33
CA SER A 169 -7.93 -8.13 7.56
C SER A 169 -6.51 -8.38 7.02
N ARG A 170 -6.14 -9.64 6.77
CA ARG A 170 -4.82 -10.04 6.22
C ARG A 170 -4.84 -10.20 4.69
N THR A 171 -6.00 -10.29 4.10
CA THR A 171 -6.15 -10.52 2.67
C THR A 171 -5.88 -9.23 1.90
N GLN A 172 -4.87 -9.23 1.03
CA GLN A 172 -4.48 -8.09 0.21
C GLN A 172 -5.03 -8.14 -1.23
N ASP A 173 -5.64 -9.25 -1.62
CA ASP A 173 -6.30 -9.41 -2.91
C ASP A 173 -7.82 -9.21 -2.77
N ARG A 174 -8.34 -8.21 -3.49
CA ARG A 174 -9.76 -7.85 -3.52
C ARG A 174 -10.64 -9.02 -3.96
N SER A 175 -10.21 -9.77 -4.97
CA SER A 175 -10.97 -10.91 -5.49
C SER A 175 -11.03 -12.06 -4.49
N ALA A 176 -9.92 -12.32 -3.81
CA ALA A 176 -9.85 -13.32 -2.73
C ALA A 176 -10.73 -12.92 -1.53
N LEU A 177 -10.71 -11.63 -1.14
CA LEU A 177 -11.54 -11.08 -0.08
C LEU A 177 -13.05 -11.26 -0.37
N ILE A 178 -13.49 -10.85 -1.57
CA ILE A 178 -14.88 -10.99 -2.03
C ILE A 178 -15.30 -12.46 -2.00
N ARG A 179 -14.49 -13.33 -2.57
CA ARG A 179 -14.74 -14.77 -2.61
C ARG A 179 -14.87 -15.35 -1.20
N HIS A 180 -13.91 -15.07 -0.33
CA HIS A 180 -13.92 -15.58 1.04
C HIS A 180 -15.17 -15.13 1.80
N THR A 181 -15.48 -13.83 1.77
CA THR A 181 -16.68 -13.28 2.44
C THR A 181 -17.95 -13.98 1.99
N LEU A 182 -18.10 -14.16 0.69
CA LEU A 182 -19.32 -14.73 0.11
C LEU A 182 -19.46 -16.22 0.42
N PHE A 183 -18.37 -17.00 0.30
CA PHE A 183 -18.40 -18.44 0.56
C PHE A 183 -18.56 -18.75 2.05
N GLU A 184 -17.91 -17.98 2.93
CA GLU A 184 -18.08 -18.13 4.38
C GLU A 184 -19.49 -17.71 4.83
N GLY A 185 -20.02 -16.60 4.31
CA GLY A 185 -21.40 -16.23 4.58
C GLY A 185 -22.41 -17.32 4.18
N ARG A 186 -22.21 -17.91 3.00
CA ARG A 186 -23.02 -19.04 2.52
C ARG A 186 -22.91 -20.25 3.46
N ARG A 187 -21.69 -20.58 3.92
CA ARG A 187 -21.44 -21.69 4.83
C ARG A 187 -22.08 -21.47 6.21
N LEU A 188 -21.89 -20.24 6.76
CA LEU A 188 -22.46 -19.85 8.05
C LEU A 188 -23.99 -19.94 8.08
N LEU A 189 -24.61 -19.56 6.98
CA LEU A 189 -26.07 -19.55 6.86
C LEU A 189 -26.66 -20.89 6.39
N ASN A 190 -25.83 -21.87 6.05
CA ASN A 190 -26.27 -23.10 5.41
C ASN A 190 -27.27 -22.81 4.27
N CYS A 191 -26.91 -21.88 3.37
CA CYS A 191 -27.79 -21.45 2.29
C CYS A 191 -27.31 -21.93 0.91
N ASP A 192 -28.23 -22.05 -0.04
CA ASP A 192 -27.97 -22.58 -1.38
C ASP A 192 -27.11 -21.62 -2.22
N ALA A 193 -27.40 -20.33 -2.20
CA ALA A 193 -26.70 -19.34 -3.01
C ALA A 193 -26.44 -18.05 -2.24
N GLY A 194 -25.34 -17.37 -2.65
CA GLY A 194 -25.00 -16.03 -2.21
C GLY A 194 -24.51 -15.17 -3.36
N SER A 195 -24.76 -13.87 -3.29
CA SER A 195 -24.31 -12.85 -4.24
C SER A 195 -23.78 -11.63 -3.50
N MET A 196 -22.78 -10.97 -4.07
CA MET A 196 -22.23 -9.72 -3.58
C MET A 196 -22.32 -8.64 -4.67
N TYR A 197 -22.75 -7.49 -4.25
CA TYR A 197 -22.79 -6.27 -5.05
C TYR A 197 -21.92 -5.21 -4.38
N LEU A 198 -21.14 -4.44 -5.16
CA LEU A 198 -20.33 -3.33 -4.68
C LEU A 198 -20.90 -2.01 -5.17
N VAL A 199 -20.87 -0.99 -4.33
CA VAL A 199 -21.24 0.37 -4.72
C VAL A 199 -20.11 1.00 -5.51
N THR A 200 -20.43 1.56 -6.68
CA THR A 200 -19.48 2.29 -7.54
C THR A 200 -19.54 3.79 -7.25
N GLU A 201 -18.53 4.54 -7.72
CA GLU A 201 -18.50 6.00 -7.67
C GLU A 201 -19.73 6.63 -8.37
N GLN A 202 -20.28 5.97 -9.40
CA GLN A 202 -21.46 6.41 -10.12
C GLN A 202 -22.78 6.08 -9.39
N GLN A 203 -22.70 5.71 -8.11
CA GLN A 203 -23.86 5.34 -7.29
C GLN A 203 -24.70 4.21 -7.93
N THR A 204 -24.00 3.17 -8.41
CA THR A 204 -24.63 1.94 -8.89
C THR A 204 -24.18 0.75 -8.06
N LEU A 205 -25.01 -0.28 -7.97
CA LEU A 205 -24.65 -1.60 -7.45
C LEU A 205 -24.09 -2.44 -8.60
N GLN A 206 -22.79 -2.61 -8.63
CA GLN A 206 -22.12 -3.48 -9.57
C GLN A 206 -22.09 -4.91 -9.01
N PHE A 207 -22.51 -5.85 -9.81
CA PHE A 207 -22.41 -7.27 -9.47
C PHE A 207 -20.93 -7.69 -9.39
N ALA A 208 -20.48 -8.14 -8.21
CA ALA A 208 -19.08 -8.49 -7.97
C ALA A 208 -18.84 -10.01 -8.07
N MET A 209 -19.66 -10.82 -7.43
CA MET A 209 -19.48 -12.28 -7.39
C MET A 209 -20.77 -13.02 -6.97
N ARG A 210 -20.84 -14.30 -7.35
CA ARG A 210 -21.88 -15.26 -6.94
C ARG A 210 -21.26 -16.61 -6.61
N THR A 211 -21.89 -17.37 -5.73
CA THR A 211 -21.42 -18.71 -5.35
C THR A 211 -21.83 -19.80 -6.33
N ARG A 212 -22.74 -19.54 -7.29
CA ARG A 212 -23.16 -20.47 -8.36
C ARG A 212 -22.52 -20.06 -9.68
N ASP A 213 -22.14 -21.06 -10.47
CA ASP A 213 -21.41 -20.92 -11.76
C ASP A 213 -22.37 -20.61 -12.92
N ASP A 214 -23.15 -19.55 -12.81
CA ASP A 214 -24.08 -19.12 -13.85
C ASP A 214 -23.42 -18.02 -14.70
N LYS A 215 -23.54 -18.11 -16.02
CA LYS A 215 -23.09 -17.07 -16.96
C LYS A 215 -24.06 -15.87 -16.90
N LEU A 216 -23.91 -15.04 -15.88
CA LEU A 216 -24.59 -13.74 -15.85
C LEU A 216 -23.67 -12.64 -16.38
N ALA A 217 -24.24 -11.80 -17.25
CA ALA A 217 -23.59 -10.56 -17.68
C ALA A 217 -23.36 -9.63 -16.49
N SER A 218 -22.33 -8.82 -16.55
CA SER A 218 -22.08 -7.77 -15.55
C SER A 218 -23.31 -6.85 -15.48
N ILE A 219 -24.04 -6.92 -14.37
CA ILE A 219 -25.25 -6.10 -14.14
C ILE A 219 -24.84 -4.93 -13.25
N ASN A 220 -25.10 -3.70 -13.72
CA ASN A 220 -25.01 -2.48 -12.94
C ASN A 220 -26.41 -1.96 -12.66
N ILE A 221 -26.81 -1.89 -11.40
CA ILE A 221 -28.14 -1.44 -10.97
C ILE A 221 -27.98 -0.05 -10.36
N PRO A 222 -28.54 1.02 -10.94
CA PRO A 222 -28.45 2.35 -10.35
C PRO A 222 -29.18 2.42 -9.01
N LEU A 223 -28.58 3.07 -8.01
CA LEU A 223 -29.23 3.35 -6.72
C LEU A 223 -30.31 4.42 -6.86
N TYR A 224 -30.15 5.31 -7.82
CA TYR A 224 -31.12 6.36 -8.15
C TYR A 224 -31.50 6.24 -9.61
N LEU A 225 -32.78 6.40 -9.91
CA LEU A 225 -33.31 6.31 -11.27
C LEU A 225 -32.72 7.43 -12.15
N PRO A 226 -32.09 7.11 -13.31
CA PRO A 226 -31.40 8.11 -14.13
C PRO A 226 -32.28 9.25 -14.62
N ASP A 227 -33.57 8.95 -14.91
CA ASP A 227 -34.52 9.92 -15.47
C ASP A 227 -35.08 10.90 -14.43
N THR A 228 -35.21 10.49 -13.17
CA THR A 228 -35.91 11.25 -12.12
C THR A 228 -35.06 11.64 -10.94
N GLY A 229 -33.91 10.99 -10.75
CA GLY A 229 -33.06 11.15 -9.56
C GLY A 229 -33.68 10.58 -8.29
N LEU A 230 -34.83 9.91 -8.37
CA LEU A 230 -35.47 9.28 -7.21
C LEU A 230 -34.77 7.99 -6.81
N PRO A 231 -34.85 7.59 -5.52
CA PRO A 231 -34.37 6.29 -5.06
C PRO A 231 -34.92 5.14 -5.89
N ASN A 232 -34.06 4.21 -6.29
CA ASN A 232 -34.47 3.01 -7.02
C ASN A 232 -34.89 1.92 -6.02
N GLU A 233 -36.17 1.88 -5.71
CA GLU A 233 -36.74 0.89 -4.79
C GLU A 233 -37.27 -0.38 -5.51
N ALA A 234 -36.92 -0.56 -6.79
CA ALA A 234 -37.37 -1.70 -7.57
C ALA A 234 -36.69 -3.03 -7.19
N TYR A 235 -35.51 -2.97 -6.57
CA TYR A 235 -34.76 -4.18 -6.20
C TYR A 235 -34.48 -4.23 -4.71
N VAL A 236 -34.54 -5.44 -4.12
CA VAL A 236 -34.23 -5.63 -2.68
C VAL A 236 -32.80 -5.16 -2.33
N SER A 237 -31.85 -5.38 -3.24
CA SER A 237 -30.46 -4.95 -3.05
C SER A 237 -30.32 -3.43 -3.03
N THR A 238 -31.03 -2.69 -3.89
CA THR A 238 -31.02 -1.21 -3.86
C THR A 238 -31.75 -0.67 -2.64
N CYS A 239 -32.90 -1.24 -2.27
CA CYS A 239 -33.59 -0.88 -1.02
C CYS A 239 -32.69 -1.11 0.21
N CYS A 240 -31.99 -2.23 0.27
CA CYS A 240 -31.07 -2.55 1.35
C CYS A 240 -29.94 -1.51 1.45
N ALA A 241 -29.33 -1.14 0.31
CA ALA A 241 -28.27 -0.13 0.27
C ALA A 241 -28.79 1.26 0.67
N LEU A 242 -29.94 1.68 0.15
CA LEU A 242 -30.54 2.99 0.42
C LEU A 242 -31.07 3.14 1.85
N TRP A 243 -31.73 2.11 2.38
CA TRP A 243 -32.26 2.11 3.72
C TRP A 243 -31.22 1.78 4.79
N LYS A 244 -30.06 1.29 4.38
CA LYS A 244 -28.92 0.94 5.26
C LYS A 244 -29.30 -0.04 6.37
N ARG A 245 -30.17 -0.98 6.05
CA ARG A 245 -30.64 -2.02 6.99
C ARG A 245 -30.85 -3.34 6.28
N SER A 246 -30.73 -4.42 7.04
CA SER A 246 -30.98 -5.77 6.57
C SER A 246 -32.44 -5.99 6.22
N ILE A 247 -32.69 -6.73 5.15
CA ILE A 247 -34.01 -7.10 4.66
C ILE A 247 -34.11 -8.62 4.64
N VAL A 248 -35.12 -9.14 5.36
CA VAL A 248 -35.44 -10.56 5.40
C VAL A 248 -36.75 -10.77 4.65
N ILE A 249 -36.78 -11.75 3.77
CA ILE A 249 -37.98 -12.21 3.02
C ILE A 249 -38.11 -13.70 3.27
N ASP A 250 -39.22 -14.09 3.87
CA ASP A 250 -39.51 -15.49 4.22
C ASP A 250 -39.91 -16.33 3.00
N ASP A 251 -40.67 -15.73 2.07
CA ASP A 251 -41.06 -16.35 0.80
C ASP A 251 -41.13 -15.30 -0.32
N VAL A 252 -40.20 -15.39 -1.27
CA VAL A 252 -40.13 -14.51 -2.47
C VAL A 252 -41.41 -14.53 -3.30
N TYR A 253 -42.15 -15.62 -3.29
CA TYR A 253 -43.37 -15.75 -4.10
C TYR A 253 -44.61 -15.19 -3.39
N GLN A 254 -44.57 -15.02 -2.06
CA GLN A 254 -45.64 -14.42 -1.26
C GLN A 254 -45.35 -12.96 -0.90
N GLU A 255 -44.13 -12.50 -1.10
CA GLU A 255 -43.70 -11.14 -0.76
C GLU A 255 -44.34 -10.10 -1.72
N THR A 256 -44.87 -9.03 -1.12
CA THR A 256 -45.59 -7.95 -1.85
C THR A 256 -44.99 -6.56 -1.61
N ARG A 257 -44.07 -6.42 -0.66
CA ARG A 257 -43.43 -5.12 -0.35
C ARG A 257 -42.40 -4.69 -1.39
N PHE A 258 -41.87 -5.65 -2.17
CA PHE A 258 -40.80 -5.43 -3.15
C PHE A 258 -41.21 -5.96 -4.52
N ASP A 259 -40.66 -5.34 -5.58
CA ASP A 259 -40.75 -5.92 -6.92
C ASP A 259 -39.72 -7.05 -7.07
N LEU A 260 -40.21 -8.26 -7.01
CA LEU A 260 -39.45 -9.50 -7.18
C LEU A 260 -39.64 -10.17 -8.55
N SER A 261 -40.17 -9.42 -9.51
CA SER A 261 -40.39 -9.91 -10.88
C SER A 261 -39.10 -10.36 -11.55
N GLY A 262 -38.00 -9.63 -11.31
CA GLY A 262 -36.66 -9.99 -11.79
C GLY A 262 -36.16 -11.31 -11.20
N THR A 263 -36.34 -11.53 -9.91
CA THR A 263 -35.95 -12.77 -9.22
C THR A 263 -36.79 -13.96 -9.76
N ARG A 264 -38.10 -13.77 -9.88
CA ARG A 264 -39.00 -14.81 -10.42
C ARG A 264 -38.72 -15.14 -11.88
N SER A 265 -38.38 -14.14 -12.70
CA SER A 265 -37.96 -14.33 -14.08
C SER A 265 -36.65 -15.12 -14.19
N PHE A 266 -35.68 -14.79 -13.33
CA PHE A 266 -34.41 -15.52 -13.23
C PHE A 266 -34.66 -16.98 -12.83
N ASP A 267 -35.50 -17.22 -11.84
CA ASP A 267 -35.85 -18.58 -11.39
C ASP A 267 -36.45 -19.40 -12.54
N ALA A 268 -37.37 -18.80 -13.29
CA ALA A 268 -38.03 -19.46 -14.45
C ALA A 268 -37.02 -19.79 -15.57
N GLN A 269 -36.06 -18.92 -15.85
CA GLN A 269 -35.04 -19.12 -16.89
C GLN A 269 -34.01 -20.19 -16.52
N ASN A 270 -33.68 -20.33 -15.22
CA ASN A 270 -32.61 -21.19 -14.75
C ASN A 270 -33.08 -22.46 -14.04
N GLY A 271 -34.39 -22.74 -14.04
CA GLY A 271 -34.95 -23.89 -13.32
C GLY A 271 -34.69 -23.87 -11.81
N TYR A 272 -34.64 -22.66 -11.25
CA TYR A 272 -34.36 -22.41 -9.85
C TYR A 272 -35.58 -21.90 -9.12
N ARG A 273 -35.60 -22.00 -7.79
CA ARG A 273 -36.68 -21.44 -6.96
C ARG A 273 -36.09 -20.75 -5.74
N SER A 274 -36.10 -19.44 -5.76
CA SER A 274 -35.78 -18.61 -4.62
C SER A 274 -36.97 -18.59 -3.65
N VAL A 275 -36.81 -19.06 -2.43
CA VAL A 275 -37.87 -19.04 -1.41
C VAL A 275 -37.49 -18.03 -0.33
N SER A 276 -36.58 -18.34 0.59
CA SER A 276 -36.13 -17.40 1.60
C SER A 276 -34.95 -16.56 1.12
N MET A 277 -34.92 -15.27 1.50
CA MET A 277 -33.88 -14.34 1.10
C MET A 277 -33.47 -13.42 2.26
N LEU A 278 -32.17 -13.28 2.45
CA LEU A 278 -31.56 -12.33 3.36
C LEU A 278 -30.65 -11.39 2.57
N THR A 279 -30.87 -10.09 2.68
CA THR A 279 -30.04 -9.05 2.06
C THR A 279 -29.50 -8.13 3.14
N VAL A 280 -28.16 -7.99 3.22
CA VAL A 280 -27.45 -7.28 4.29
C VAL A 280 -26.54 -6.21 3.71
N PRO A 281 -26.59 -4.96 4.18
CA PRO A 281 -25.71 -3.90 3.73
C PRO A 281 -24.31 -4.05 4.35
N MET A 282 -23.30 -3.78 3.58
CA MET A 282 -21.91 -3.68 4.02
C MET A 282 -21.63 -2.23 4.41
N LEU A 283 -21.73 -1.94 5.71
CA LEU A 283 -21.67 -0.58 6.27
C LEU A 283 -20.32 -0.29 6.92
N LEU A 284 -19.81 0.91 6.66
CA LEU A 284 -18.72 1.50 7.43
C LEU A 284 -19.23 2.23 8.68
N ALA A 285 -18.32 2.59 9.57
CA ALA A 285 -18.65 3.25 10.83
C ALA A 285 -19.32 4.63 10.67
N ASP A 286 -19.05 5.34 9.58
CA ASP A 286 -19.68 6.61 9.20
C ASP A 286 -21.06 6.44 8.52
N GLY A 287 -21.48 5.19 8.33
CA GLY A 287 -22.73 4.84 7.66
C GLY A 287 -22.65 4.83 6.13
N ALA A 288 -21.47 4.91 5.53
CA ALA A 288 -21.30 4.67 4.10
C ALA A 288 -21.55 3.21 3.74
N VAL A 289 -22.17 2.97 2.58
CA VAL A 289 -22.45 1.62 2.07
C VAL A 289 -21.39 1.25 1.05
N VAL A 290 -20.57 0.25 1.34
CA VAL A 290 -19.53 -0.27 0.42
C VAL A 290 -20.14 -1.28 -0.57
N GLY A 291 -21.17 -1.98 -0.14
CA GLY A 291 -21.82 -3.00 -0.95
C GLY A 291 -23.01 -3.64 -0.26
N VAL A 292 -23.51 -4.72 -0.86
CA VAL A 292 -24.64 -5.50 -0.36
C VAL A 292 -24.33 -6.98 -0.53
N LEU A 293 -24.55 -7.75 0.53
CA LEU A 293 -24.58 -9.22 0.51
C LEU A 293 -26.01 -9.71 0.41
N GLN A 294 -26.25 -10.70 -0.43
CA GLN A 294 -27.55 -11.33 -0.58
C GLN A 294 -27.40 -12.84 -0.54
N PHE A 295 -28.16 -13.51 0.34
CA PHE A 295 -28.18 -14.95 0.52
C PHE A 295 -29.58 -15.49 0.27
N ILE A 296 -29.67 -16.66 -0.34
CA ILE A 296 -30.92 -17.25 -0.82
C ILE A 296 -31.01 -18.69 -0.34
N ASN A 297 -32.23 -19.10 0.11
CA ASN A 297 -32.60 -20.44 0.50
C ASN A 297 -31.77 -20.98 1.69
N HIS A 298 -32.05 -20.45 2.89
CA HIS A 298 -31.53 -21.03 4.11
C HIS A 298 -32.14 -22.43 4.32
N MET A 299 -31.28 -23.42 4.50
CA MET A 299 -31.69 -24.82 4.65
C MET A 299 -31.52 -25.29 6.09
N ASP A 300 -32.53 -25.96 6.60
CA ASP A 300 -32.47 -26.69 7.85
C ASP A 300 -31.40 -27.80 7.76
N PRO A 301 -30.42 -27.86 8.68
CA PRO A 301 -29.32 -28.80 8.61
C PRO A 301 -29.74 -30.28 8.73
N ASP A 302 -30.85 -30.56 9.39
CA ASP A 302 -31.29 -31.92 9.67
C ASP A 302 -32.24 -32.45 8.56
N THR A 303 -33.11 -31.60 8.05
CA THR A 303 -34.15 -32.00 7.10
C THR A 303 -33.83 -31.56 5.64
N GLY A 304 -32.91 -30.61 5.45
CA GLY A 304 -32.65 -30.01 4.13
C GLY A 304 -33.78 -29.13 3.60
N ALA A 305 -34.83 -28.90 4.36
CA ALA A 305 -35.95 -28.05 3.97
C ALA A 305 -35.55 -26.57 3.98
N ILE A 306 -36.06 -25.78 3.02
CA ILE A 306 -35.83 -24.33 3.01
C ILE A 306 -36.71 -23.69 4.10
N ILE A 307 -36.08 -22.92 4.97
CA ILE A 307 -36.70 -22.24 6.10
C ILE A 307 -36.36 -20.75 6.09
N PRO A 308 -37.12 -19.89 6.80
CA PRO A 308 -36.80 -18.48 6.98
C PRO A 308 -35.49 -18.27 7.71
N PHE A 309 -34.82 -17.12 7.48
CA PHE A 309 -33.63 -16.71 8.20
C PHE A 309 -33.98 -16.25 9.63
N ALA A 310 -33.46 -16.95 10.63
CA ALA A 310 -33.63 -16.56 12.05
C ALA A 310 -32.84 -15.29 12.39
N GLN A 311 -33.33 -14.49 13.34
CA GLN A 311 -32.74 -13.19 13.70
C GLN A 311 -31.29 -13.29 14.20
N ASP A 312 -30.92 -14.38 14.85
CA ASP A 312 -29.55 -14.60 15.31
C ASP A 312 -28.58 -14.82 14.14
N LEU A 313 -29.03 -15.42 13.05
CA LEU A 313 -28.27 -15.57 11.81
C LEU A 313 -28.11 -14.23 11.08
N VAL A 314 -29.14 -13.39 11.08
CA VAL A 314 -29.07 -12.03 10.51
C VAL A 314 -27.96 -11.23 11.18
N THR A 315 -27.94 -11.21 12.53
CA THR A 315 -26.90 -10.49 13.31
C THR A 315 -25.50 -11.01 13.01
N LEU A 316 -25.35 -12.33 12.81
CA LEU A 316 -24.07 -12.95 12.45
C LEU A 316 -23.54 -12.46 11.10
N VAL A 317 -24.43 -12.39 10.10
CA VAL A 317 -24.06 -11.91 8.76
C VAL A 317 -23.85 -10.40 8.73
N GLU A 318 -24.57 -9.63 9.52
CA GLU A 318 -24.30 -8.20 9.71
C GLU A 318 -22.89 -7.95 10.22
N ALA A 319 -22.43 -8.75 11.20
CA ALA A 319 -21.05 -8.67 11.67
C ALA A 319 -20.02 -9.05 10.60
N LEU A 320 -20.27 -10.13 9.83
CA LEU A 320 -19.42 -10.51 8.70
C LEU A 320 -19.39 -9.42 7.63
N ALA A 321 -20.54 -8.85 7.28
CA ALA A 321 -20.67 -7.78 6.30
C ALA A 321 -19.92 -6.50 6.73
N ALA A 322 -19.97 -6.15 8.02
CA ALA A 322 -19.21 -5.02 8.57
C ALA A 322 -17.70 -5.25 8.50
N HIS A 323 -17.20 -6.46 8.86
CA HIS A 323 -15.78 -6.77 8.70
C HIS A 323 -15.34 -6.73 7.23
N ALA A 324 -16.14 -7.28 6.32
CA ALA A 324 -15.86 -7.25 4.89
C ALA A 324 -15.86 -5.81 4.34
N ALA A 325 -16.80 -4.96 4.80
CA ALA A 325 -16.84 -3.55 4.43
C ALA A 325 -15.53 -2.83 4.81
N ILE A 326 -15.09 -2.98 6.06
CA ILE A 326 -13.85 -2.38 6.55
C ILE A 326 -12.63 -2.90 5.76
N ALA A 327 -12.58 -4.20 5.48
CA ALA A 327 -11.46 -4.78 4.74
C ALA A 327 -11.41 -4.30 3.28
N LEU A 328 -12.56 -4.19 2.61
CA LEU A 328 -12.66 -3.64 1.24
C LEU A 328 -12.30 -2.16 1.19
N ASP A 329 -12.79 -1.38 2.15
CA ASP A 329 -12.48 0.05 2.26
C ASP A 329 -10.99 0.29 2.47
N ASN A 330 -10.36 -0.46 3.37
CA ASN A 330 -8.91 -0.40 3.56
C ASN A 330 -8.12 -0.71 2.27
N LEU A 331 -8.54 -1.70 1.47
CA LEU A 331 -7.93 -1.99 0.18
C LEU A 331 -8.10 -0.82 -0.80
N ASN A 332 -9.31 -0.26 -0.90
CA ASN A 332 -9.58 0.91 -1.74
C ASN A 332 -8.71 2.10 -1.34
N LEU A 333 -8.62 2.42 -0.04
CA LEU A 333 -7.78 3.50 0.48
C LEU A 333 -6.29 3.30 0.17
N ILE A 334 -5.80 2.06 0.21
CA ILE A 334 -4.41 1.74 -0.18
C ILE A 334 -4.20 1.98 -1.67
N GLU A 335 -5.13 1.54 -2.52
CA GLU A 335 -5.07 1.73 -3.98
C GLU A 335 -5.17 3.22 -4.35
N GLU A 336 -6.10 3.96 -3.77
CA GLU A 336 -6.24 5.42 -3.95
C GLU A 336 -5.00 6.18 -3.51
N ARG A 337 -4.41 5.81 -2.38
CA ARG A 337 -3.17 6.41 -1.89
C ARG A 337 -2.00 6.15 -2.85
N LYS A 338 -1.87 4.93 -3.39
CA LYS A 338 -0.85 4.61 -4.40
C LYS A 338 -1.05 5.45 -5.66
N ALA A 339 -2.26 5.49 -6.19
CA ALA A 339 -2.61 6.26 -7.38
C ALA A 339 -2.38 7.78 -7.19
N PHE A 340 -2.75 8.32 -6.03
CA PHE A 340 -2.50 9.72 -5.69
C PHE A 340 -0.99 10.03 -5.64
N MET A 341 -0.19 9.17 -4.99
CA MET A 341 1.27 9.34 -4.96
C MET A 341 1.88 9.29 -6.36
N GLU A 342 1.47 8.34 -7.20
CA GLU A 342 1.95 8.25 -8.59
C GLU A 342 1.59 9.51 -9.39
N SER A 343 0.36 10.01 -9.26
CA SER A 343 -0.07 11.25 -9.90
C SER A 343 0.73 12.46 -9.43
N LEU A 344 1.02 12.55 -8.13
CA LEU A 344 1.84 13.62 -7.56
C LEU A 344 3.29 13.57 -8.10
N ILE A 345 3.90 12.39 -8.12
CA ILE A 345 5.24 12.17 -8.64
C ILE A 345 5.31 12.56 -10.12
N HIS A 346 4.33 12.11 -10.91
CA HIS A 346 4.23 12.47 -12.33
C HIS A 346 4.07 13.97 -12.53
N THR A 347 3.27 14.64 -11.71
CA THR A 347 3.08 16.09 -11.74
C THR A 347 4.39 16.83 -11.44
N ILE A 348 5.17 16.36 -10.45
CA ILE A 348 6.48 16.93 -10.11
C ILE A 348 7.44 16.74 -11.30
N ALA A 349 7.53 15.55 -11.86
CA ALA A 349 8.38 15.26 -13.01
C ALA A 349 8.01 16.13 -14.23
N THR A 350 6.72 16.28 -14.52
CA THR A 350 6.19 17.15 -15.60
C THR A 350 6.49 18.62 -15.34
N ALA A 351 6.41 19.09 -14.09
CA ALA A 351 6.74 20.46 -13.73
C ALA A 351 8.23 20.78 -13.92
N ILE A 352 9.11 19.79 -13.70
CA ILE A 352 10.55 19.91 -13.99
C ILE A 352 10.80 19.99 -15.48
N ASP A 353 10.13 19.15 -16.28
CA ASP A 353 10.21 19.20 -17.74
C ASP A 353 9.68 20.52 -18.31
N ALA A 354 8.63 21.08 -17.70
CA ALA A 354 8.07 22.37 -18.13
C ALA A 354 9.00 23.56 -17.86
N LYS A 355 10.01 23.41 -17.01
CA LYS A 355 10.99 24.46 -16.69
C LYS A 355 11.91 24.80 -17.85
N SER A 356 12.25 23.82 -18.68
CA SER A 356 13.02 24.02 -19.90
C SER A 356 12.30 23.40 -21.09
N PRO A 357 12.05 24.14 -22.17
CA PRO A 357 11.42 23.60 -23.38
C PRO A 357 12.24 22.48 -24.03
N TYR A 358 13.47 22.30 -23.59
CA TYR A 358 14.45 21.35 -24.13
C TYR A 358 14.58 20.05 -23.29
N THR A 359 13.88 19.97 -22.17
CA THR A 359 13.75 18.74 -21.35
C THR A 359 12.42 18.04 -21.58
N GLY A 360 11.61 18.53 -22.54
CA GLY A 360 10.30 17.98 -22.84
C GLY A 360 10.33 16.49 -23.11
N ARG A 361 9.67 15.69 -22.25
CA ARG A 361 9.59 14.25 -22.26
C ARG A 361 10.84 13.46 -21.80
N HIS A 362 11.93 14.12 -21.35
CA HIS A 362 13.07 13.40 -20.78
C HIS A 362 12.64 12.58 -19.55
N SER A 363 11.91 13.22 -18.64
CA SER A 363 11.35 12.57 -17.44
C SER A 363 10.34 11.47 -17.73
N GLU A 364 9.85 11.32 -18.96
CA GLU A 364 9.01 10.20 -19.40
C GLU A 364 9.83 9.10 -20.09
N ARG A 365 10.83 9.48 -20.91
CA ARG A 365 11.61 8.55 -21.74
C ARG A 365 12.65 7.77 -20.95
N VAL A 366 13.32 8.40 -19.98
CA VAL A 366 14.33 7.74 -19.14
C VAL A 366 13.70 6.64 -18.28
N PRO A 367 12.60 6.87 -17.54
CA PRO A 367 11.92 5.80 -16.81
C PRO A 367 11.44 4.65 -17.71
N ALA A 368 10.91 4.97 -18.90
CA ALA A 368 10.48 3.94 -19.83
C ALA A 368 11.63 3.03 -20.28
N LEU A 369 12.78 3.61 -20.62
CA LEU A 369 13.97 2.86 -21.01
C LEU A 369 14.54 2.05 -19.84
N ALA A 370 14.63 2.66 -18.66
CA ALA A 370 15.11 2.02 -17.45
C ALA A 370 14.27 0.78 -17.08
N LEU A 371 12.94 0.90 -17.18
CA LEU A 371 12.02 -0.23 -16.94
C LEU A 371 12.20 -1.33 -17.97
N MET A 372 12.29 -1.02 -19.27
CA MET A 372 12.54 -2.02 -20.31
C MET A 372 13.85 -2.79 -20.08
N LEU A 373 14.91 -2.10 -19.63
CA LEU A 373 16.19 -2.74 -19.32
C LEU A 373 16.14 -3.55 -18.03
N ALA A 374 15.41 -3.06 -17.01
CA ALA A 374 15.19 -3.79 -15.77
C ALA A 374 14.37 -5.08 -15.99
N GLU A 375 13.34 -5.04 -16.83
CA GLU A 375 12.57 -6.22 -17.24
C GLU A 375 13.46 -7.25 -17.94
N ALA A 376 14.33 -6.81 -18.86
CA ALA A 376 15.28 -7.68 -19.52
C ALA A 376 16.29 -8.31 -18.53
N ALA A 377 16.78 -7.53 -17.56
CA ALA A 377 17.70 -8.01 -16.53
C ALA A 377 17.01 -8.98 -15.56
N HIS A 378 15.78 -8.70 -15.16
CA HIS A 378 14.98 -9.61 -14.33
C HIS A 378 14.71 -10.96 -14.99
N ALA A 379 14.56 -10.99 -16.31
CA ALA A 379 14.31 -12.23 -17.07
C ALA A 379 15.55 -13.11 -17.29
N MET A 380 16.74 -12.65 -16.90
CA MET A 380 17.98 -13.40 -17.08
C MET A 380 18.08 -14.59 -16.12
N ALA A 381 18.14 -15.81 -16.68
CA ALA A 381 18.32 -17.03 -15.90
C ALA A 381 19.79 -17.44 -15.72
N GLU A 382 20.70 -16.92 -16.54
CA GLU A 382 22.12 -17.27 -16.57
C GLU A 382 23.00 -16.02 -16.70
N GLY A 383 24.28 -16.14 -16.34
CA GLY A 383 25.27 -15.08 -16.44
C GLY A 383 25.33 -14.18 -15.21
N PRO A 384 26.09 -13.06 -15.27
CA PRO A 384 26.33 -12.17 -14.13
C PRO A 384 25.08 -11.53 -13.55
N LEU A 385 24.05 -11.34 -14.36
CA LEU A 385 22.77 -10.71 -13.96
C LEU A 385 21.72 -11.70 -13.45
N ALA A 386 21.97 -13.02 -13.49
CA ALA A 386 20.99 -14.05 -13.10
C ALA A 386 20.54 -13.98 -11.62
N GLN A 387 21.34 -13.34 -10.76
CA GLN A 387 20.98 -13.15 -9.36
C GLN A 387 20.11 -11.91 -9.12
N PHE A 388 19.96 -11.07 -10.13
CA PHE A 388 19.11 -9.88 -10.02
C PHE A 388 17.66 -10.24 -10.34
N SER A 389 16.76 -9.92 -9.42
CA SER A 389 15.32 -9.97 -9.69
C SER A 389 14.60 -9.06 -8.70
N PHE A 390 13.60 -8.35 -9.18
CA PHE A 390 12.59 -7.75 -8.31
C PHE A 390 11.57 -8.82 -7.93
N LYS A 391 11.39 -9.05 -6.64
CA LYS A 391 10.59 -10.17 -6.10
C LYS A 391 9.11 -9.80 -5.89
N THR A 392 8.82 -8.51 -5.77
CA THR A 392 7.49 -8.00 -5.44
C THR A 392 7.12 -6.82 -6.34
N ASP A 393 5.82 -6.56 -6.48
CA ASP A 393 5.31 -5.38 -7.18
C ASP A 393 5.76 -4.07 -6.52
N ASP A 394 5.97 -4.08 -5.19
CA ASP A 394 6.49 -2.93 -4.46
C ASP A 394 7.93 -2.58 -4.87
N GLU A 395 8.81 -3.57 -5.13
CA GLU A 395 10.17 -3.32 -5.63
C GLU A 395 10.16 -2.72 -7.05
N TRP A 396 9.27 -3.18 -7.92
CA TRP A 396 9.04 -2.57 -9.24
C TRP A 396 8.53 -1.15 -9.13
N HIS A 397 7.60 -0.92 -8.22
CA HIS A 397 7.06 0.41 -7.95
C HIS A 397 8.13 1.36 -7.41
N GLU A 398 8.96 0.90 -6.47
CA GLU A 398 10.07 1.66 -5.91
C GLU A 398 11.07 2.09 -6.98
N PHE A 399 11.44 1.19 -7.88
CA PHE A 399 12.34 1.51 -9.00
C PHE A 399 11.71 2.53 -9.95
N ARG A 400 10.43 2.37 -10.28
CA ARG A 400 9.69 3.32 -11.14
C ARG A 400 9.65 4.71 -10.54
N VAL A 401 9.36 4.83 -9.24
CA VAL A 401 9.36 6.12 -8.52
C VAL A 401 10.76 6.75 -8.54
N GLY A 402 11.80 5.97 -8.28
CA GLY A 402 13.19 6.45 -8.37
C GLY A 402 13.54 6.97 -9.76
N ALA A 403 13.11 6.26 -10.80
CA ALA A 403 13.33 6.65 -12.18
C ALA A 403 12.59 7.95 -12.55
N TRP A 404 11.37 8.15 -12.09
CA TRP A 404 10.63 9.40 -12.31
C TRP A 404 11.24 10.59 -11.58
N LEU A 405 11.84 10.38 -10.41
CA LEU A 405 12.39 11.46 -9.57
C LEU A 405 13.88 11.68 -9.73
N HIS A 406 14.57 10.98 -10.68
CA HIS A 406 16.04 11.06 -10.81
C HIS A 406 16.55 12.49 -11.00
N ASP A 407 15.81 13.31 -11.70
CA ASP A 407 16.12 14.69 -12.05
C ASP A 407 15.41 15.75 -11.20
N CYS A 408 14.74 15.35 -10.09
CA CYS A 408 13.93 16.28 -9.29
C CYS A 408 14.70 17.51 -8.80
N GLY A 409 16.00 17.40 -8.61
CA GLY A 409 16.85 18.51 -8.22
C GLY A 409 17.05 19.60 -9.30
N LYS A 410 16.75 19.35 -10.58
CA LYS A 410 16.80 20.36 -11.64
C LYS A 410 15.87 21.56 -11.41
N ILE A 411 14.87 21.40 -10.53
CA ILE A 411 13.99 22.50 -10.11
C ILE A 411 14.77 23.67 -9.52
N THR A 412 15.93 23.43 -8.92
CA THR A 412 16.79 24.45 -8.30
C THR A 412 17.82 25.05 -9.26
N THR A 413 18.03 24.42 -10.43
CA THR A 413 19.02 24.93 -11.41
C THR A 413 18.41 26.07 -12.22
N PRO A 414 19.08 27.25 -12.34
CA PRO A 414 18.57 28.37 -13.13
C PRO A 414 18.43 28.02 -14.61
N GLU A 415 17.35 28.48 -15.26
CA GLU A 415 17.04 28.21 -16.68
C GLU A 415 18.17 28.65 -17.62
N HIS A 416 18.72 29.85 -17.41
CA HIS A 416 19.82 30.38 -18.21
C HIS A 416 21.10 29.54 -18.16
N ILE A 417 21.24 28.63 -17.18
CA ILE A 417 22.35 27.67 -17.09
C ILE A 417 22.01 26.38 -17.83
N ILE A 418 20.77 25.88 -17.64
CA ILE A 418 20.31 24.65 -18.31
C ILE A 418 20.33 24.84 -19.82
N ASP A 419 19.85 26.02 -20.29
CA ASP A 419 19.61 26.32 -21.69
C ASP A 419 20.78 27.09 -22.35
N LYS A 420 21.92 27.25 -21.64
CA LYS A 420 23.08 28.03 -22.12
C LYS A 420 23.60 27.51 -23.44
N ALA A 421 23.26 28.22 -24.54
CA ALA A 421 23.59 27.85 -25.92
C ALA A 421 24.94 28.36 -26.35
N THR A 422 25.41 29.51 -25.81
CA THR A 422 26.67 30.16 -26.19
C THR A 422 27.54 30.47 -24.96
N LYS A 423 28.84 30.60 -25.12
CA LYS A 423 29.79 30.80 -24.02
C LYS A 423 29.55 32.10 -23.24
N LEU A 424 29.19 33.19 -23.91
CA LEU A 424 28.92 34.48 -23.29
C LEU A 424 27.45 34.68 -22.89
N GLU A 425 26.64 33.64 -23.05
CA GLU A 425 25.23 33.69 -22.65
C GLU A 425 25.08 33.59 -21.16
N MET A 426 24.18 34.39 -20.63
CA MET A 426 23.72 34.39 -19.26
C MET A 426 22.20 34.53 -19.29
N ILE A 427 21.59 35.63 -18.79
CA ILE A 427 20.16 35.92 -19.04
C ILE A 427 19.95 36.33 -20.50
N TYR A 428 20.99 36.94 -21.13
CA TYR A 428 21.05 37.22 -22.56
C TYR A 428 22.49 37.00 -23.08
N ASN A 429 22.66 36.92 -24.41
CA ASN A 429 23.96 36.70 -25.03
C ASN A 429 24.78 37.99 -25.07
N ARG A 430 25.80 38.11 -24.22
CA ARG A 430 26.66 39.32 -24.11
C ARG A 430 27.52 39.63 -25.33
N ILE A 431 27.53 38.78 -26.35
CA ILE A 431 28.13 39.09 -27.63
C ILE A 431 27.59 40.40 -28.24
N HIS A 432 26.35 40.79 -27.87
CA HIS A 432 25.74 42.04 -28.35
C HIS A 432 26.45 43.26 -27.76
N GLU A 433 26.86 43.25 -26.49
CA GLU A 433 27.68 44.30 -25.88
C GLU A 433 29.05 44.40 -26.56
N ILE A 434 29.70 43.25 -26.78
CA ILE A 434 31.00 43.18 -27.45
C ILE A 434 30.89 43.73 -28.85
N ARG A 435 29.84 43.39 -29.59
CA ARG A 435 29.57 43.96 -30.93
C ARG A 435 29.53 45.49 -30.89
N MET A 436 28.83 46.07 -29.93
CA MET A 436 28.75 47.52 -29.79
C MET A 436 30.10 48.14 -29.50
N ARG A 437 30.99 47.48 -28.70
CA ARG A 437 32.37 47.98 -28.50
C ARG A 437 33.17 47.93 -29.79
N PHE A 438 33.02 46.93 -30.65
CA PHE A 438 33.64 46.90 -32.00
C PHE A 438 33.10 47.99 -32.90
N GLU A 439 31.80 48.32 -32.87
CA GLU A 439 31.22 49.43 -33.55
C GLU A 439 31.81 50.79 -33.13
N VAL A 440 32.03 50.97 -31.81
CA VAL A 440 32.72 52.16 -31.27
C VAL A 440 34.15 52.28 -31.85
N LEU A 441 34.93 51.16 -31.80
CA LEU A 441 36.28 51.13 -32.33
C LEU A 441 36.30 51.42 -33.84
N LEU A 442 35.32 50.99 -34.64
CA LEU A 442 35.18 51.28 -36.05
C LEU A 442 34.91 52.77 -36.28
N ARG A 443 34.01 53.39 -35.45
CA ARG A 443 33.77 54.85 -35.52
C ARG A 443 34.99 55.65 -35.09
N ASP A 444 35.71 55.18 -34.04
CA ASP A 444 36.96 55.84 -33.62
C ASP A 444 38.03 55.83 -34.75
N ALA A 445 38.12 54.69 -35.47
CA ALA A 445 39.01 54.60 -36.64
C ALA A 445 38.60 55.57 -37.76
N GLU A 446 37.28 55.72 -38.03
CA GLU A 446 36.75 56.67 -38.97
C GLU A 446 37.01 58.12 -38.54
N ILE A 447 36.78 58.46 -37.26
CA ILE A 447 37.08 59.77 -36.67
C ILE A 447 38.59 60.07 -36.80
N ALA A 448 39.45 59.11 -36.50
CA ALA A 448 40.92 59.28 -36.67
C ALA A 448 41.30 59.59 -38.11
N ARG A 449 40.75 58.93 -39.10
CA ARG A 449 40.87 59.18 -40.52
C ARG A 449 40.49 60.62 -40.84
N LEU A 450 39.27 61.03 -40.46
CA LEU A 450 38.77 62.38 -40.71
C LEU A 450 39.64 63.48 -40.10
N LYS A 451 40.06 63.23 -38.80
CA LYS A 451 40.97 64.18 -38.11
C LYS A 451 42.33 64.27 -38.81
N GLN A 452 42.92 63.17 -39.30
CA GLN A 452 44.18 63.15 -40.03
C GLN A 452 44.10 63.96 -41.33
N VAL A 453 43.03 63.76 -42.12
CA VAL A 453 42.78 64.52 -43.37
C VAL A 453 42.53 65.97 -43.04
N ALA A 454 41.72 66.34 -42.03
CA ALA A 454 41.47 67.71 -41.61
C ALA A 454 42.75 68.49 -41.18
N ALA A 455 43.70 67.75 -40.58
CA ALA A 455 45.01 68.28 -40.18
C ALA A 455 46.02 68.45 -41.34
N GLY A 456 45.59 68.23 -42.61
CA GLY A 456 46.41 68.33 -43.80
C GLY A 456 47.24 67.06 -44.10
N GLY A 457 47.00 65.96 -43.49
CA GLY A 457 47.65 64.68 -43.79
C GLY A 457 47.25 64.11 -45.15
N ASN A 458 48.01 63.12 -45.67
CA ASN A 458 47.75 62.48 -46.95
C ASN A 458 46.42 61.65 -46.85
N ALA A 459 45.43 62.03 -47.66
CA ALA A 459 44.10 61.39 -47.66
C ALA A 459 44.15 59.91 -48.08
N GLN A 460 45.01 59.54 -49.07
CA GLN A 460 45.13 58.13 -49.50
C GLN A 460 45.73 57.21 -48.42
N GLU A 461 46.72 57.71 -47.66
CA GLU A 461 47.31 56.98 -46.54
C GLU A 461 46.30 56.84 -45.43
N ALA A 462 45.52 57.89 -45.12
CA ALA A 462 44.47 57.86 -44.12
C ALA A 462 43.35 56.87 -44.48
N ASP A 463 42.91 56.84 -45.75
CA ASP A 463 41.92 55.92 -46.28
C ASP A 463 42.43 54.48 -46.26
N ALA A 464 43.68 54.21 -46.60
CA ALA A 464 44.30 52.91 -46.58
C ALA A 464 44.42 52.39 -45.13
N ALA A 465 44.84 53.25 -44.19
CA ALA A 465 44.94 52.90 -42.76
C ALA A 465 43.58 52.60 -42.17
N TYR A 466 42.55 53.39 -42.49
CA TYR A 466 41.16 53.09 -42.07
C TYR A 466 40.66 51.78 -42.65
N ALA A 467 40.83 51.54 -43.95
CA ALA A 467 40.40 50.31 -44.60
C ALA A 467 41.07 49.07 -43.94
N ALA A 468 42.36 49.11 -43.68
CA ALA A 468 43.10 48.04 -43.01
C ALA A 468 42.57 47.79 -41.58
N ARG A 469 42.35 48.86 -40.80
CA ARG A 469 41.82 48.77 -39.40
C ARG A 469 40.40 48.27 -39.40
N ALA A 470 39.53 48.73 -40.27
CA ALA A 470 38.14 48.27 -40.39
C ALA A 470 38.08 46.80 -40.77
N GLN A 471 38.94 46.32 -41.67
CA GLN A 471 39.00 44.92 -42.03
C GLN A 471 39.48 44.06 -40.80
N GLN A 472 40.54 44.50 -40.13
CA GLN A 472 41.01 43.83 -38.91
C GLN A 472 39.91 43.71 -37.84
N LEU A 473 39.14 44.77 -37.59
CA LEU A 473 38.05 44.74 -36.59
C LEU A 473 36.94 43.79 -37.02
N ARG A 474 36.61 43.69 -38.31
CA ARG A 474 35.63 42.72 -38.83
C ARG A 474 36.11 41.27 -38.64
N ASP A 475 37.40 41.01 -38.97
CA ASP A 475 37.99 39.67 -38.83
C ASP A 475 38.12 39.27 -37.36
N ASP A 476 38.45 40.21 -36.48
CA ASP A 476 38.53 39.99 -35.03
C ASP A 476 37.16 39.74 -34.44
N PHE A 477 36.11 40.49 -34.81
CA PHE A 477 34.76 40.25 -34.36
C PHE A 477 34.21 38.91 -34.86
N ALA A 478 34.43 38.57 -36.14
CA ALA A 478 34.01 37.27 -36.67
C ALA A 478 34.64 36.10 -35.92
N PHE A 479 35.92 36.23 -35.56
CA PHE A 479 36.63 35.23 -34.76
C PHE A 479 36.03 35.10 -33.34
N ILE A 480 35.79 36.22 -32.66
CA ILE A 480 35.18 36.22 -31.33
C ILE A 480 33.75 35.61 -31.38
N ALA A 481 32.96 35.98 -32.38
CA ALA A 481 31.63 35.44 -32.59
C ALA A 481 31.65 33.91 -32.82
N GLN A 482 32.62 33.43 -33.60
CA GLN A 482 32.82 31.98 -33.79
C GLN A 482 33.23 31.26 -32.49
N CYS A 483 34.15 31.85 -31.71
CA CYS A 483 34.54 31.31 -30.39
C CYS A 483 33.36 31.23 -29.42
N ASN A 484 32.39 32.16 -29.50
CA ASN A 484 31.21 32.19 -28.65
C ASN A 484 30.26 31.00 -28.87
N LEU A 485 30.23 30.44 -30.08
CA LEU A 485 29.31 29.31 -30.41
C LEU A 485 29.65 27.99 -29.72
N GLY A 486 30.81 27.84 -29.13
CA GLY A 486 31.25 26.63 -28.48
C GLY A 486 31.68 25.55 -29.50
N SER A 487 32.98 25.39 -29.64
CA SER A 487 33.59 24.32 -30.45
C SER A 487 33.86 23.07 -29.61
N GLU A 488 34.07 21.91 -30.26
CA GLU A 488 34.47 20.69 -29.55
C GLU A 488 35.88 20.78 -28.95
N THR A 489 36.74 21.58 -29.55
CA THR A 489 38.12 21.81 -29.06
C THR A 489 38.59 23.25 -29.41
N MET A 490 39.24 23.91 -28.46
CA MET A 490 39.90 25.19 -28.65
C MET A 490 41.40 25.00 -28.38
N ASP A 491 42.26 25.46 -29.32
CA ASP A 491 43.70 25.35 -29.21
C ASP A 491 44.34 26.55 -28.54
N GLN A 492 45.64 26.44 -28.21
CA GLN A 492 46.41 27.49 -27.53
C GLN A 492 46.58 28.74 -28.38
N ALA A 493 46.60 28.62 -29.72
CA ALA A 493 46.72 29.76 -30.64
C ALA A 493 45.44 30.60 -30.64
N GLN A 494 44.28 29.91 -30.58
CA GLN A 494 42.98 30.57 -30.47
C GLN A 494 42.83 31.32 -29.13
N LEU A 495 43.26 30.72 -28.01
CA LEU A 495 43.26 31.36 -26.68
C LEU A 495 44.12 32.62 -26.69
N LYS A 496 45.35 32.55 -27.22
CA LYS A 496 46.24 33.70 -27.34
C LYS A 496 45.66 34.79 -28.22
N ARG A 497 44.95 34.43 -29.27
CA ARG A 497 44.28 35.44 -30.17
C ARG A 497 43.13 36.13 -29.44
N ILE A 498 42.33 35.42 -28.60
CA ILE A 498 41.28 36.04 -27.78
C ILE A 498 41.89 37.08 -26.83
N GLU A 499 43.01 36.75 -26.15
CA GLU A 499 43.70 37.66 -25.25
C GLU A 499 44.22 38.91 -26.01
N GLN A 500 44.82 38.72 -27.19
CA GLN A 500 45.32 39.84 -28.03
C GLN A 500 44.19 40.76 -28.49
N ILE A 501 43.08 40.20 -28.93
CA ILE A 501 41.90 40.98 -29.32
C ILE A 501 41.32 41.69 -28.08
N GLY A 502 41.21 41.01 -26.96
CA GLY A 502 40.70 41.57 -25.73
C GLY A 502 41.50 42.74 -25.20
N ALA A 503 42.82 42.71 -25.37
CA ALA A 503 43.73 43.79 -24.96
C ALA A 503 43.58 45.11 -25.75
N GLN A 504 42.87 45.14 -26.87
CA GLN A 504 42.58 46.37 -27.59
C GLN A 504 41.76 47.30 -26.69
N GLY A 505 42.17 48.58 -26.63
CA GLY A 505 41.50 49.57 -25.79
C GLY A 505 40.42 50.35 -26.51
N TRP A 506 39.37 50.68 -25.84
CA TRP A 506 38.32 51.59 -26.28
C TRP A 506 38.04 52.65 -25.20
N MET A 507 37.42 53.74 -25.54
CA MET A 507 37.17 54.87 -24.60
C MET A 507 35.71 54.88 -24.16
N ARG A 508 35.48 54.70 -22.86
CA ARG A 508 34.16 54.82 -22.25
C ARG A 508 33.97 56.23 -21.67
N HIS A 509 32.88 56.89 -22.08
CA HIS A 509 32.57 58.29 -21.70
C HIS A 509 31.44 58.35 -20.63
N PHE A 510 30.68 57.31 -20.45
CA PHE A 510 29.57 57.28 -19.51
C PHE A 510 29.95 56.51 -18.24
N ASP A 511 29.37 56.93 -17.11
CA ASP A 511 29.54 56.24 -15.82
C ASP A 511 28.83 54.87 -15.85
N ASP A 512 29.58 53.80 -15.59
CA ASP A 512 29.11 52.41 -15.55
C ASP A 512 28.40 52.03 -14.25
N ARG A 513 28.24 52.97 -13.30
CA ARG A 513 27.55 52.79 -12.02
C ARG A 513 26.12 53.36 -12.00
N LEU A 514 25.76 54.12 -13.02
CA LEU A 514 24.42 54.69 -13.13
C LEU A 514 23.44 53.63 -13.64
N GLY A 515 22.28 53.54 -12.98
CA GLY A 515 21.22 52.60 -13.38
C GLY A 515 21.38 51.17 -12.88
N LEU A 516 22.39 50.92 -12.01
CA LEU A 516 22.59 49.60 -11.40
C LEU A 516 21.66 49.35 -10.24
N ALA A 517 21.30 48.07 -10.03
CA ALA A 517 20.66 47.60 -8.79
C ALA A 517 21.60 47.76 -7.61
N HIS A 518 21.04 47.78 -6.39
CA HIS A 518 21.83 48.00 -5.16
C HIS A 518 22.95 46.95 -4.98
N GLU A 519 22.68 45.71 -5.24
CA GLU A 519 23.65 44.59 -5.11
C GLU A 519 24.79 44.71 -6.15
N GLU A 520 24.47 45.08 -7.39
CA GLU A 520 25.47 45.31 -8.42
C GLU A 520 26.35 46.51 -8.09
N LEU A 521 25.75 47.59 -7.52
CA LEU A 521 26.47 48.77 -7.10
C LEU A 521 27.44 48.45 -5.95
N LEU A 522 27.05 47.63 -4.97
CA LEU A 522 27.92 47.17 -3.89
C LEU A 522 29.14 46.42 -4.41
N THR A 523 28.94 45.54 -5.42
CA THR A 523 30.03 44.77 -6.04
C THR A 523 31.01 45.71 -6.78
N ARG A 524 30.51 46.77 -7.44
CA ARG A 524 31.36 47.76 -8.12
C ARG A 524 32.01 48.76 -7.21
N GLN A 525 31.49 49.01 -6.02
CA GLN A 525 32.08 49.92 -5.03
C GLN A 525 33.40 49.41 -4.45
N ALA A 526 33.70 48.10 -4.57
CA ALA A 526 34.97 47.50 -4.17
C ALA A 526 36.16 48.04 -4.97
N THR A 527 35.92 48.65 -6.14
CA THR A 527 36.96 49.32 -6.94
C THR A 527 36.70 50.81 -7.04
N ALA A 528 37.73 51.63 -7.04
CA ALA A 528 37.58 53.06 -7.24
C ALA A 528 37.00 53.38 -8.66
N ALA A 529 36.11 54.37 -8.72
CA ALA A 529 35.55 54.80 -10.00
C ALA A 529 36.67 55.44 -10.87
N PRO A 530 36.86 55.00 -12.13
CA PRO A 530 37.84 55.62 -13.01
C PRO A 530 37.35 57.02 -13.44
N THR A 531 38.30 57.93 -13.65
CA THR A 531 38.01 59.26 -14.23
C THR A 531 37.59 59.10 -15.69
N LEU A 532 36.47 59.73 -16.05
CA LEU A 532 35.97 59.71 -17.41
C LEU A 532 36.58 60.82 -18.30
N PRO A 533 36.87 60.54 -19.54
CA PRO A 533 36.68 59.24 -20.25
C PRO A 533 37.73 58.21 -19.81
N ALA A 534 37.26 56.99 -19.55
CA ALA A 534 38.09 55.87 -19.11
C ALA A 534 38.49 54.98 -20.31
N ARG A 535 39.77 54.55 -20.31
CA ARG A 535 40.21 53.55 -21.29
C ARG A 535 39.92 52.14 -20.74
N GLU A 536 39.19 51.36 -21.46
CA GLU A 536 38.83 49.99 -21.13
C GLU A 536 39.34 49.02 -22.18
N SER A 537 39.55 47.75 -21.75
CA SER A 537 39.84 46.63 -22.67
C SER A 537 38.60 46.22 -23.42
N LEU A 538 38.76 45.79 -24.67
CA LEU A 538 37.67 45.36 -25.54
C LEU A 538 36.96 44.12 -24.97
N LEU A 539 37.73 43.17 -24.40
CA LEU A 539 37.26 42.07 -23.58
C LEU A 539 38.01 42.10 -22.24
N ALA A 540 37.32 41.80 -21.14
CA ALA A 540 37.94 41.85 -19.83
C ALA A 540 37.33 40.86 -18.85
N ASP A 541 38.15 40.37 -17.94
CA ASP A 541 37.72 39.65 -16.72
C ASP A 541 37.87 40.65 -15.57
N LEU A 542 36.77 41.24 -15.15
CA LEU A 542 36.75 42.30 -14.14
C LEU A 542 36.35 41.73 -12.75
N PRO A 543 36.78 42.35 -11.64
CA PRO A 543 36.44 41.83 -10.29
C PRO A 543 34.91 41.64 -10.05
N HIS A 544 34.10 42.51 -10.60
CA HIS A 544 32.63 42.43 -10.50
C HIS A 544 31.99 41.33 -11.37
N HIS A 545 32.79 40.67 -12.24
CA HIS A 545 32.34 39.47 -12.95
C HIS A 545 32.37 38.23 -12.06
N LEU A 546 33.06 38.28 -10.89
CA LEU A 546 33.15 37.19 -9.94
C LEU A 546 32.05 37.34 -8.89
N ILE A 547 31.06 36.47 -8.95
CA ILE A 547 29.96 36.43 -7.97
C ILE A 547 30.37 35.49 -6.83
N PRO A 548 30.49 35.99 -5.58
CA PRO A 548 30.92 35.15 -4.47
C PRO A 548 29.84 34.11 -4.10
N ARG A 549 30.28 32.97 -3.55
CA ARG A 549 29.38 32.00 -2.90
C ARG A 549 28.97 32.47 -1.52
N GLY A 550 27.69 32.31 -1.21
CA GLY A 550 27.18 32.45 0.15
C GLY A 550 27.47 31.20 1.01
N ALA A 551 27.30 31.33 2.31
CA ALA A 551 27.46 30.19 3.22
C ALA A 551 26.45 29.05 2.95
N GLY A 552 25.31 29.36 2.36
CA GLY A 552 24.28 28.38 1.97
C GLY A 552 24.55 27.66 0.66
N ASP A 553 25.54 28.12 -0.14
CA ASP A 553 25.88 27.54 -1.44
C ASP A 553 26.93 26.40 -1.34
N VAL A 554 27.30 26.02 -0.12
CA VAL A 554 28.23 24.90 0.13
C VAL A 554 27.41 23.68 0.52
N PRO A 555 27.65 22.52 -0.11
CA PRO A 555 26.93 21.29 0.22
C PRO A 555 27.11 20.87 1.69
N ASP A 556 26.03 20.43 2.33
CA ASP A 556 26.05 19.97 3.71
C ASP A 556 26.91 18.68 3.84
N PRO A 557 27.97 18.67 4.66
CA PRO A 557 28.86 17.51 4.81
C PRO A 557 28.17 16.23 5.30
N ARG A 558 27.01 16.34 5.95
CA ARG A 558 26.25 15.19 6.47
C ARG A 558 25.81 14.23 5.37
N PHE A 559 25.65 14.71 4.13
CA PHE A 559 25.23 13.89 2.99
C PHE A 559 26.39 13.16 2.29
N GLY A 560 27.64 13.38 2.70
CA GLY A 560 28.82 12.67 2.19
C GLY A 560 29.20 13.02 0.76
N PHE A 561 28.86 14.23 0.27
CA PHE A 561 29.22 14.69 -1.07
C PHE A 561 30.75 14.91 -1.20
N LYS A 562 31.31 14.48 -2.33
CA LYS A 562 32.74 14.54 -2.68
C LYS A 562 32.94 15.28 -3.98
N VAL A 563 32.46 16.53 -4.04
CA VAL A 563 32.50 17.38 -5.23
C VAL A 563 33.51 18.51 -5.06
N ASP A 564 34.19 18.86 -6.13
CA ASP A 564 35.10 20.00 -6.15
C ASP A 564 34.28 21.29 -6.37
N VAL A 565 34.11 22.05 -5.29
CA VAL A 565 33.30 23.28 -5.30
C VAL A 565 34.12 24.44 -5.85
N PRO A 566 33.72 25.09 -6.96
CA PRO A 566 34.39 26.28 -7.46
C PRO A 566 34.35 27.43 -6.43
N PRO A 567 35.39 28.30 -6.41
CA PRO A 567 35.46 29.38 -5.42
C PRO A 567 34.37 30.44 -5.58
N HIS A 568 33.81 30.58 -6.76
CA HIS A 568 32.75 31.54 -7.05
C HIS A 568 31.43 30.84 -7.38
N LEU A 569 30.32 31.52 -7.12
CA LEU A 569 28.99 31.05 -7.51
C LEU A 569 28.85 31.11 -9.04
N TYR A 570 29.24 32.24 -9.61
CA TYR A 570 29.32 32.47 -11.07
C TYR A 570 30.59 33.26 -11.42
N ASN A 571 31.14 32.99 -12.62
CA ASN A 571 32.20 33.78 -13.22
C ASN A 571 31.74 34.28 -14.60
N HIS A 572 31.50 35.60 -14.68
CA HIS A 572 31.01 36.28 -15.84
C HIS A 572 32.14 36.88 -16.71
N GLY A 573 33.41 36.55 -16.42
CA GLY A 573 34.56 37.00 -17.18
C GLY A 573 34.44 36.70 -18.69
N GLU A 574 34.71 37.69 -19.54
CA GLU A 574 34.50 37.51 -20.96
C GLU A 574 35.57 36.64 -21.61
N ILE A 575 36.85 36.89 -21.27
CA ILE A 575 37.97 36.06 -21.71
C ILE A 575 37.87 34.67 -21.12
N TYR A 576 37.54 34.55 -19.81
CA TYR A 576 37.36 33.30 -19.10
C TYR A 576 36.31 32.41 -19.78
N ASN A 577 35.14 32.97 -20.10
CA ASN A 577 34.07 32.20 -20.73
C ASN A 577 34.41 31.84 -22.20
N LEU A 578 34.96 32.78 -23.00
CA LEU A 578 35.39 32.49 -24.36
C LEU A 578 36.49 31.42 -24.40
N ALA A 579 37.35 31.36 -23.39
CA ALA A 579 38.44 30.40 -23.26
C ALA A 579 38.00 28.96 -22.91
N VAL A 580 36.72 28.71 -22.67
CA VAL A 580 36.19 27.33 -22.43
C VAL A 580 36.58 26.46 -23.62
N THR A 581 37.33 25.38 -23.33
CA THR A 581 37.89 24.53 -24.40
C THR A 581 36.90 23.56 -25.00
N ARG A 582 35.84 23.22 -24.29
CA ARG A 582 34.82 22.24 -24.74
C ARG A 582 33.42 22.65 -24.30
N GLY A 583 32.53 22.83 -25.28
CA GLY A 583 31.12 23.22 -25.02
C GLY A 583 30.98 24.68 -24.63
N THR A 584 29.92 25.05 -23.94
CA THR A 584 29.52 26.40 -23.58
C THR A 584 29.64 26.73 -22.09
N LEU A 585 29.77 25.72 -21.25
CA LEU A 585 29.75 25.83 -19.78
C LEU A 585 31.17 26.01 -19.20
N ASN A 586 31.39 27.05 -18.41
CA ASN A 586 32.57 27.20 -17.59
C ASN A 586 32.52 26.27 -16.36
N ALA A 587 33.51 26.34 -15.44
CA ALA A 587 33.58 25.47 -14.27
C ALA A 587 32.43 25.72 -13.29
N GLU A 588 32.08 26.98 -13.07
CA GLU A 588 30.98 27.40 -12.18
C GLU A 588 29.62 26.95 -12.74
N ASP A 589 29.39 27.18 -14.06
CA ASP A 589 28.17 26.76 -14.73
C ASP A 589 27.98 25.22 -14.66
N ARG A 590 29.06 24.49 -14.94
CA ARG A 590 29.06 23.01 -14.88
C ARG A 590 28.77 22.51 -13.48
N TYR A 591 29.40 23.13 -12.49
CA TYR A 591 29.12 22.80 -11.09
C TYR A 591 27.64 23.09 -10.76
N LYS A 592 27.11 24.23 -11.20
CA LYS A 592 25.71 24.63 -10.97
C LYS A 592 24.70 23.67 -11.59
N ILE A 593 25.00 23.09 -12.75
CA ILE A 593 24.19 22.00 -13.31
C ILE A 593 24.34 20.75 -12.44
N ASN A 594 25.56 20.37 -12.05
CA ASN A 594 25.79 19.16 -11.27
C ASN A 594 25.16 19.23 -9.85
N GLU A 595 24.94 20.47 -9.34
CA GLU A 595 24.23 20.68 -8.05
C GLU A 595 22.81 20.09 -8.04
N HIS A 596 22.17 19.82 -9.20
CA HIS A 596 20.85 19.17 -9.22
C HIS A 596 20.90 17.80 -8.53
N MET A 597 22.01 17.05 -8.64
CA MET A 597 22.20 15.79 -7.92
C MET A 597 22.25 15.98 -6.41
N ILE A 598 22.97 17.03 -5.97
CA ILE A 598 23.07 17.38 -4.54
C ILE A 598 21.69 17.72 -3.98
N HIS A 599 20.98 18.63 -4.65
CA HIS A 599 19.66 19.07 -4.24
C HIS A 599 18.61 17.94 -4.34
N GLY A 600 18.67 17.13 -5.39
CA GLY A 600 17.80 15.97 -5.56
C GLY A 600 17.94 14.97 -4.42
N ILE A 601 19.17 14.59 -4.09
CA ILE A 601 19.46 13.69 -2.95
C ILE A 601 18.98 14.31 -1.62
N MET A 602 19.30 15.59 -1.38
CA MET A 602 18.87 16.27 -0.15
C MET A 602 17.35 16.37 -0.02
N MET A 603 16.64 16.56 -1.12
CA MET A 603 15.17 16.57 -1.15
C MET A 603 14.61 15.18 -0.86
N LEU A 604 15.12 14.16 -1.56
CA LEU A 604 14.62 12.79 -1.44
C LEU A 604 14.94 12.15 -0.09
N GLU A 605 16.14 12.36 0.47
CA GLU A 605 16.51 11.83 1.79
C GLU A 605 15.74 12.50 2.96
N ARG A 606 15.15 13.68 2.74
CA ARG A 606 14.27 14.34 3.72
C ARG A 606 12.82 13.90 3.62
N MET A 607 12.43 13.24 2.53
CA MET A 607 11.06 12.75 2.37
C MET A 607 10.82 11.54 3.26
N PRO A 608 9.70 11.50 4.02
CA PRO A 608 9.34 10.36 4.86
C PRO A 608 8.77 9.21 3.99
N PHE A 609 9.61 8.60 3.18
CA PHE A 609 9.19 7.47 2.35
C PHE A 609 8.70 6.28 3.20
N PRO A 610 7.64 5.60 2.81
CA PRO A 610 7.21 4.34 3.41
C PRO A 610 8.30 3.27 3.24
N LYS A 611 8.21 2.18 4.02
CA LYS A 611 9.20 1.09 3.98
C LYS A 611 9.40 0.48 2.59
N SER A 612 8.38 0.49 1.74
CA SER A 612 8.41 0.00 0.36
C SER A 612 9.07 0.95 -0.65
N LEU A 613 9.51 2.16 -0.23
CA LEU A 613 10.11 3.17 -1.11
C LEU A 613 11.41 3.76 -0.54
N GLN A 614 12.10 3.04 0.35
CA GLN A 614 13.31 3.51 1.04
C GLN A 614 14.52 3.66 0.11
N ARG A 615 14.56 2.94 -1.01
CA ARG A 615 15.64 2.96 -1.99
C ARG A 615 15.46 3.99 -3.10
N VAL A 616 14.35 4.72 -3.12
CA VAL A 616 14.13 5.81 -4.10
C VAL A 616 15.28 6.81 -4.14
N PRO A 617 15.83 7.31 -2.99
CA PRO A 617 16.99 8.21 -3.02
C PRO A 617 18.25 7.59 -3.64
N GLU A 618 18.46 6.28 -3.48
CA GLU A 618 19.57 5.57 -4.12
C GLU A 618 19.39 5.54 -5.64
N TYR A 619 18.23 5.09 -6.13
CA TYR A 619 17.97 4.94 -7.56
C TYR A 619 18.01 6.28 -8.30
N ALA A 620 17.41 7.31 -7.69
CA ALA A 620 17.39 8.65 -8.24
C ALA A 620 18.75 9.37 -8.12
N GLY A 621 19.47 9.15 -7.01
CA GLY A 621 20.65 9.94 -6.65
C GLY A 621 21.98 9.41 -7.17
N THR A 622 22.01 8.36 -8.01
CA THR A 622 23.27 7.69 -8.40
C THR A 622 23.51 7.60 -9.90
N HIS A 623 22.61 8.10 -10.75
CA HIS A 623 22.69 7.94 -12.19
C HIS A 623 23.88 8.69 -12.85
N HIS A 624 24.52 9.63 -12.16
CA HIS A 624 25.78 10.28 -12.58
C HIS A 624 27.02 9.73 -11.90
N GLU A 625 26.90 8.67 -11.10
CA GLU A 625 28.05 7.93 -10.59
C GLU A 625 28.64 7.00 -11.65
N THR A 626 29.88 6.54 -11.46
CA THR A 626 30.56 5.65 -12.38
C THR A 626 31.09 4.42 -11.64
N LEU A 627 31.28 3.30 -12.34
CA LEU A 627 31.83 2.10 -11.70
C LEU A 627 33.24 2.28 -11.14
N LEU A 628 34.00 3.26 -11.66
CA LEU A 628 35.36 3.60 -11.19
C LEU A 628 35.39 4.59 -10.01
N GLY A 629 34.25 5.10 -9.54
CA GLY A 629 34.20 6.10 -8.48
C GLY A 629 34.67 7.50 -8.93
N THR A 630 34.65 7.77 -10.21
CA THR A 630 35.02 9.08 -10.79
C THR A 630 33.81 9.96 -11.10
N GLY A 631 32.61 9.46 -10.79
CA GLY A 631 31.35 10.17 -10.93
C GLY A 631 31.07 11.19 -9.83
N TYR A 632 29.87 11.69 -9.76
CA TYR A 632 29.41 12.63 -8.76
C TYR A 632 27.98 12.33 -8.34
N PRO A 633 27.50 12.77 -7.16
CA PRO A 633 28.17 13.70 -6.24
C PRO A 633 28.96 13.03 -5.09
N ARG A 634 28.87 11.68 -4.93
CA ARG A 634 29.48 10.95 -3.81
C ARG A 634 30.73 10.17 -4.18
N ARG A 635 31.06 10.05 -5.45
CA ARG A 635 32.15 9.23 -6.03
C ARG A 635 32.01 7.76 -5.60
N LEU A 636 30.82 7.20 -5.79
CA LEU A 636 30.51 5.81 -5.51
C LEU A 636 31.12 4.91 -6.60
N GLY A 637 31.67 3.76 -6.18
CA GLY A 637 32.23 2.77 -7.08
C GLY A 637 31.28 1.60 -7.37
N ALA A 638 31.76 0.63 -8.15
CA ALA A 638 30.97 -0.53 -8.58
C ALA A 638 30.34 -1.31 -7.42
N GLN A 639 31.04 -1.43 -6.28
CA GLN A 639 30.54 -2.15 -5.10
C GLN A 639 29.41 -1.40 -4.37
N ASP A 640 29.31 -0.10 -4.57
CA ASP A 640 28.31 0.76 -3.91
C ASP A 640 27.04 0.94 -4.76
N LEU A 641 27.10 0.60 -6.05
CA LEU A 641 26.04 0.80 -7.03
C LEU A 641 25.27 -0.50 -7.27
N SER A 642 24.00 -0.52 -6.91
CA SER A 642 23.11 -1.65 -7.23
C SER A 642 22.82 -1.77 -8.73
N ILE A 643 22.35 -2.92 -9.17
CA ILE A 643 21.94 -3.14 -10.57
C ILE A 643 20.91 -2.08 -11.05
N PRO A 644 19.85 -1.77 -10.30
CA PRO A 644 18.92 -0.69 -10.68
C PRO A 644 19.60 0.67 -10.86
N ALA A 645 20.52 1.05 -9.97
CA ALA A 645 21.28 2.29 -10.09
C ALA A 645 22.13 2.33 -11.38
N ARG A 646 22.77 1.20 -11.76
CA ARG A 646 23.55 1.09 -13.00
C ARG A 646 22.64 1.12 -14.25
N ILE A 647 21.43 0.55 -14.17
CA ILE A 647 20.43 0.63 -15.23
C ILE A 647 20.04 2.09 -15.48
N MET A 648 19.83 2.88 -14.43
CA MET A 648 19.49 4.30 -14.52
C MET A 648 20.57 5.10 -15.27
N ALA A 649 21.85 4.85 -14.98
CA ALA A 649 22.95 5.52 -15.66
C ALA A 649 22.97 5.24 -17.17
N ILE A 650 22.73 3.99 -17.60
CA ILE A 650 22.65 3.66 -19.03
C ILE A 650 21.46 4.33 -19.70
N ALA A 651 20.29 4.32 -19.03
CA ALA A 651 19.06 4.88 -19.56
C ALA A 651 19.16 6.40 -19.75
N ASP A 652 19.67 7.11 -18.73
CA ASP A 652 19.85 8.56 -18.79
C ASP A 652 20.85 8.98 -19.89
N ILE A 653 22.03 8.36 -19.92
CA ILE A 653 23.05 8.65 -20.91
C ILE A 653 22.55 8.39 -22.32
N PHE A 654 21.89 7.25 -22.57
CA PHE A 654 21.39 6.92 -23.90
C PHE A 654 20.30 7.88 -24.36
N GLU A 655 19.36 8.21 -23.49
CA GLU A 655 18.32 9.18 -23.76
C GLU A 655 18.92 10.56 -24.08
N ALA A 656 19.83 11.05 -23.24
CA ALA A 656 20.48 12.34 -23.43
C ALA A 656 21.31 12.45 -24.75
N LEU A 657 21.81 11.33 -25.28
CA LEU A 657 22.52 11.30 -26.57
C LEU A 657 21.57 11.29 -27.76
N THR A 658 20.41 10.66 -27.62
CA THR A 658 19.44 10.46 -28.72
C THR A 658 18.32 11.50 -28.74
N SER A 659 18.17 12.29 -27.67
CA SER A 659 17.19 13.37 -27.61
C SER A 659 17.47 14.46 -28.63
N SER A 660 16.42 14.85 -29.36
CA SER A 660 16.43 15.95 -30.35
C SER A 660 16.09 17.32 -29.75
N ASP A 661 15.77 17.34 -28.47
CA ASP A 661 15.10 18.48 -27.84
C ASP A 661 16.05 19.62 -27.44
N ARG A 662 17.37 19.52 -27.70
CA ARG A 662 18.35 20.58 -27.41
C ARG A 662 18.64 21.46 -28.64
N PRO A 663 18.48 22.82 -28.56
CA PRO A 663 18.51 23.73 -29.74
C PRO A 663 19.86 23.85 -30.45
N TYR A 664 20.94 23.49 -29.75
CA TYR A 664 22.32 23.62 -30.23
C TYR A 664 23.00 22.28 -30.52
N LYS A 665 22.25 21.17 -30.40
CA LYS A 665 22.79 19.84 -30.61
C LYS A 665 21.88 19.08 -31.55
N THR A 666 22.37 18.75 -32.72
CA THR A 666 21.69 17.80 -33.61
C THR A 666 21.58 16.46 -32.86
N ALA A 667 20.38 15.91 -32.78
CA ALA A 667 20.18 14.59 -32.25
C ALA A 667 21.11 13.59 -32.92
N LYS A 668 21.80 12.79 -32.15
CA LYS A 668 22.73 11.82 -32.71
C LYS A 668 21.97 10.68 -33.37
N LYS A 669 22.55 10.12 -34.44
CA LYS A 669 22.10 8.87 -35.00
C LYS A 669 22.27 7.75 -33.95
N PHE A 670 21.49 6.73 -34.10
CA PHE A 670 21.51 5.58 -33.19
C PHE A 670 22.91 4.95 -33.10
N SER A 671 23.60 4.75 -34.26
CA SER A 671 24.97 4.25 -34.28
C SER A 671 25.97 5.13 -33.54
N GLU A 672 25.84 6.44 -33.62
CA GLU A 672 26.71 7.38 -32.91
C GLU A 672 26.52 7.32 -31.41
N ALA A 673 25.26 7.21 -30.95
CA ALA A 673 24.93 7.06 -29.52
C ALA A 673 25.51 5.74 -28.97
N LEU A 674 25.37 4.64 -29.71
CA LEU A 674 25.95 3.35 -29.32
C LEU A 674 27.48 3.39 -29.28
N ASN A 675 28.14 4.05 -30.23
CA ASN A 675 29.59 4.20 -30.21
C ASN A 675 30.07 4.97 -28.95
N ILE A 676 29.32 5.97 -28.50
CA ILE A 676 29.65 6.70 -27.27
C ILE A 676 29.46 5.80 -26.06
N LEU A 677 28.33 5.10 -25.93
CA LEU A 677 28.08 4.16 -24.85
C LEU A 677 29.13 3.05 -24.79
N TYR A 678 29.55 2.51 -25.94
CA TYR A 678 30.60 1.52 -26.02
C TYR A 678 31.96 2.03 -25.51
N ARG A 679 32.32 3.28 -25.81
CA ARG A 679 33.49 3.93 -25.21
C ARG A 679 33.36 4.05 -23.70
N LEU A 680 32.17 4.41 -23.19
CA LEU A 680 31.90 4.48 -21.76
C LEU A 680 31.99 3.10 -21.08
N LYS A 681 31.50 2.03 -21.75
CA LYS A 681 31.71 0.64 -21.32
C LYS A 681 33.20 0.33 -21.20
N LYS A 682 34.00 0.61 -22.25
CA LYS A 682 35.45 0.37 -22.26
C LYS A 682 36.18 1.09 -21.15
N ASN A 683 35.75 2.29 -20.83
CA ASN A 683 36.36 3.14 -19.81
C ASN A 683 35.81 2.85 -18.38
N GLY A 684 35.03 1.78 -18.19
CA GLY A 684 34.45 1.45 -16.87
C GLY A 684 33.49 2.49 -16.30
N HIS A 685 32.90 3.34 -17.16
CA HIS A 685 31.93 4.32 -16.73
C HIS A 685 30.56 3.68 -16.48
N ILE A 686 30.12 2.80 -17.40
CA ILE A 686 28.87 2.06 -17.31
C ILE A 686 29.12 0.56 -17.20
N ASP A 687 28.09 -0.17 -16.74
CA ASP A 687 28.15 -1.61 -16.56
C ASP A 687 28.19 -2.35 -17.89
N ALA A 688 29.20 -3.20 -18.08
CA ALA A 688 29.43 -3.91 -19.31
C ALA A 688 28.36 -4.97 -19.60
N ASP A 689 27.93 -5.71 -18.57
CA ASP A 689 26.94 -6.78 -18.70
C ASP A 689 25.55 -6.21 -19.00
N LEU A 690 25.20 -5.09 -18.37
CA LEU A 690 23.94 -4.38 -18.64
C LEU A 690 23.94 -3.73 -20.03
N PHE A 691 25.08 -3.19 -20.49
CA PHE A 691 25.19 -2.68 -21.86
C PHE A 691 25.06 -3.82 -22.90
N ASP A 692 25.69 -4.96 -22.66
CA ASP A 692 25.55 -6.11 -23.55
C ASP A 692 24.12 -6.63 -23.57
N LEU A 693 23.47 -6.68 -22.40
CA LEU A 693 22.05 -7.02 -22.30
C LEU A 693 21.16 -6.02 -23.03
N PHE A 694 21.41 -4.72 -22.91
CA PHE A 694 20.67 -3.67 -23.61
C PHE A 694 20.61 -3.92 -25.13
N LEU A 695 21.72 -4.43 -25.69
CA LEU A 695 21.80 -4.79 -27.10
C LEU A 695 21.21 -6.16 -27.41
N THR A 696 21.60 -7.19 -26.67
CA THR A 696 21.22 -8.60 -26.97
C THR A 696 19.75 -8.91 -26.72
N SER A 697 19.12 -8.23 -25.77
CA SER A 697 17.68 -8.38 -25.47
C SER A 697 16.76 -7.61 -26.45
N GLY A 698 17.33 -6.75 -27.32
CA GLY A 698 16.56 -5.93 -28.24
C GLY A 698 15.86 -4.73 -27.60
N VAL A 699 16.15 -4.39 -26.35
CA VAL A 699 15.60 -3.18 -25.66
C VAL A 699 15.92 -1.92 -26.45
N HIS A 700 17.13 -1.79 -26.96
CA HIS A 700 17.57 -0.69 -27.79
C HIS A 700 16.67 -0.47 -29.03
N LEU A 701 16.24 -1.56 -29.69
CA LEU A 701 15.35 -1.49 -30.86
C LEU A 701 13.92 -1.08 -30.46
N LYS A 702 13.40 -1.69 -29.39
CA LYS A 702 12.06 -1.32 -28.87
C LYS A 702 11.98 0.14 -28.48
N TYR A 703 13.02 0.65 -27.83
CA TYR A 703 13.08 2.07 -27.48
C TYR A 703 13.19 2.95 -28.72
N ALA A 704 14.07 2.61 -29.67
CA ALA A 704 14.24 3.35 -30.92
C ALA A 704 12.93 3.41 -31.72
N GLU A 705 12.21 2.31 -31.83
CA GLU A 705 10.92 2.24 -32.52
C GLU A 705 9.88 3.17 -31.91
N LYS A 706 9.85 3.28 -30.59
CA LYS A 706 8.85 4.06 -29.88
C LYS A 706 9.16 5.55 -29.77
N TYR A 707 10.45 5.91 -29.65
CA TYR A 707 10.83 7.26 -29.23
C TYR A 707 11.77 8.01 -30.18
N LEU A 708 12.47 7.33 -31.10
CA LEU A 708 13.37 8.00 -32.02
C LEU A 708 12.71 8.31 -33.37
N ALA A 709 13.09 9.44 -33.96
CA ALA A 709 12.67 9.80 -35.31
C ALA A 709 13.26 8.83 -36.35
N GLN A 710 12.60 8.66 -37.48
CA GLN A 710 13.02 7.70 -38.52
C GLN A 710 14.42 8.01 -39.05
N GLU A 711 14.79 9.26 -39.15
CA GLU A 711 16.10 9.75 -39.66
C GLU A 711 17.26 9.43 -38.70
N GLN A 712 16.95 9.14 -37.42
CA GLN A 712 17.93 8.76 -36.40
C GLN A 712 18.20 7.25 -36.40
N ARG A 713 17.29 6.44 -36.96
CA ARG A 713 17.32 4.98 -36.92
C ARG A 713 18.14 4.48 -38.08
N ASP A 714 19.42 4.26 -37.86
CA ASP A 714 20.32 3.62 -38.79
C ASP A 714 20.64 2.17 -38.39
N ASP A 715 21.02 1.33 -39.34
CA ASP A 715 21.34 -0.06 -39.09
C ASP A 715 22.68 -0.19 -38.37
N VAL A 716 22.70 -1.00 -37.31
CA VAL A 716 23.89 -1.22 -36.52
C VAL A 716 24.12 -2.73 -36.33
N ASP A 717 25.34 -3.20 -36.67
CA ASP A 717 25.76 -4.53 -36.31
C ASP A 717 26.20 -4.57 -34.84
N ILE A 718 25.31 -5.06 -33.97
CA ILE A 718 25.55 -5.13 -32.53
C ILE A 718 26.72 -6.05 -32.14
N ARG A 719 27.13 -6.96 -33.00
CA ARG A 719 28.28 -7.89 -32.75
C ARG A 719 29.60 -7.15 -32.54
N ALA A 720 29.71 -5.93 -33.08
CA ALA A 720 30.89 -5.07 -32.90
C ALA A 720 31.00 -4.48 -31.47
N TYR A 721 29.94 -4.53 -30.69
CA TYR A 721 29.83 -3.87 -29.39
C TYR A 721 29.68 -4.84 -28.22
N VAL A 722 29.23 -6.07 -28.48
CA VAL A 722 28.98 -7.13 -27.48
C VAL A 722 30.24 -7.98 -27.28
N GLY A 723 30.49 -8.36 -26.05
CA GLY A 723 31.58 -9.23 -25.65
C GLY A 723 32.57 -8.61 -24.67
N PRO A 724 33.55 -9.39 -24.19
CA PRO A 724 34.55 -8.92 -23.25
C PRO A 724 35.35 -7.77 -23.84
N VAL A 725 35.53 -6.73 -23.06
CA VAL A 725 36.39 -5.59 -23.42
C VAL A 725 37.82 -6.10 -23.46
N SER A 726 38.40 -6.23 -24.63
CA SER A 726 39.84 -6.49 -24.75
C SER A 726 40.61 -5.32 -24.12
N PRO A 727 41.66 -5.62 -23.30
CA PRO A 727 42.39 -4.59 -22.56
C PRO A 727 43.11 -3.58 -23.46
#